data_14ca51427b0a5a3fd22a173a3dc2c9e1
#
_entry.id   14ca51427b0a5a3fd22a173a3dc2c9e1
#
_cell.length_a   1.000
_cell.length_b   1.000
_cell.length_c   1.000
_cell.angle_alpha   90.00
_cell.angle_beta   90.00
_cell.angle_gamma   90.00
#
_symmetry.space_group_name_H-M   'P 1'
#
loop_
_entity.id
_entity.type
_entity.pdbx_description
1 polymer ?
#
loop_
_entity_poly.entity_id
_entity_poly.type
_entity_poly.pdbx_seq_one_letter_code
_entity_poly.pdbx_strand_id
1 'polypeptide(L)'
;MDTRYNLWILASLECVSTIAHHMSRNPISWQPPDDRVRATAMYGFMQLAGYADYASLFDWSVSDSPAFWEALCDFCDVRFEREPDAIIARPDNIMDAGWFAGSQLNYAAHLLRHEGDQPALVFYSEDSRRRTLSRDELREQVAAIAAGLRAAGVGRGDRVAGFLPNCPEAVIAMLATTSIGAIWSSCSPDFGINGVVYRFGQIEPKVLFTVNGYYYNGKTCDIRSTVEGVVEAIDSIRCTVVFPFAHDLATDTSLANAMAWQDFSRPGAELPFAPVEFNHPLYIMYSSGTTGVPKCIVHGHGGTLLQHLKEHVLHTDISSKDRLFYFTTCGWMMWNWLVSGLASGATLVLFDGSPFYNDGRILWQMAQDEKVTVFGTSAKYISALEKAGVRPKDEFSLPDLRTVLSTGSPLAPESFDYVYDAIGGDLQLASISGGTDILSCFALGNPLLPVRRGELQCRGLGMAVQIWNEAGQPVVGEHGELVCTQPFPSAPVCFWNDADGARYKAAYFERFDGIWAHGDFAELTEDGGLVIHGRSDSVLNPGGVRIGTAEIYRQVEKLDEIIESIAIGQNWNDDVRVVLFVILRDGVKLDDDLQLRIRKVVRENTTPRHVPAKIVAVPEIPRTKSGKIVELAVRSVVHREPVKNTEALANPEALAHFADISDLDTD
;
A
#
# COMPACT_ATOMS: atom_id res chain seq x y z
N MET A 1 -63.40 18.45 1.61
CA MET A 1 -62.37 17.59 2.23
C MET A 1 -61.13 17.70 1.38
N ASP A 2 -60.22 18.26 1.68
CA ASP A 2 -59.50 19.35 2.33
C ASP A 2 -58.14 19.39 1.67
N THR A 3 -58.00 20.23 0.66
CA THR A 3 -56.77 20.49 -0.12
C THR A 3 -55.64 21.02 0.74
N ARG A 4 -55.89 21.39 2.00
CA ARG A 4 -54.89 21.94 2.95
C ARG A 4 -54.10 20.86 3.67
N TYR A 5 -54.61 19.64 3.77
CA TYR A 5 -53.90 18.52 4.43
C TYR A 5 -52.80 17.93 3.55
N ASN A 6 -53.00 17.91 2.22
CA ASN A 6 -51.99 17.40 1.29
C ASN A 6 -50.78 18.33 1.08
N LEU A 7 -50.96 19.64 1.24
CA LEU A 7 -49.87 20.61 1.17
C LEU A 7 -48.94 20.57 2.40
N TRP A 8 -49.45 20.20 3.57
CA TRP A 8 -48.64 20.05 4.79
C TRP A 8 -47.78 18.77 4.78
N ILE A 9 -48.27 17.68 4.18
CA ILE A 9 -47.54 16.42 4.03
C ILE A 9 -46.44 16.59 2.96
N LEU A 10 -46.70 17.28 1.88
CA LEU A 10 -45.69 17.56 0.85
C LEU A 10 -44.60 18.50 1.35
N ALA A 11 -44.94 19.56 2.07
CA ALA A 11 -43.97 20.47 2.68
C ALA A 11 -43.15 19.82 3.82
N SER A 12 -43.73 18.88 4.55
CA SER A 12 -42.98 18.13 5.57
C SER A 12 -42.09 17.06 4.94
N LEU A 13 -42.45 16.47 3.82
CA LEU A 13 -41.61 15.52 3.07
C LEU A 13 -40.43 16.24 2.35
N GLU A 14 -40.65 17.41 1.79
CA GLU A 14 -39.59 18.24 1.22
C GLU A 14 -38.63 18.76 2.33
N CYS A 15 -39.14 19.15 3.48
CA CYS A 15 -38.34 19.62 4.61
C CYS A 15 -37.53 18.47 5.24
N VAL A 16 -38.09 17.25 5.34
CA VAL A 16 -37.40 16.06 5.81
C VAL A 16 -36.38 15.59 4.78
N SER A 17 -36.70 15.66 3.47
CA SER A 17 -35.74 15.36 2.40
C SER A 17 -34.59 16.37 2.38
N THR A 18 -34.86 17.66 2.56
CA THR A 18 -33.83 18.72 2.59
C THR A 18 -32.97 18.62 3.87
N ILE A 19 -33.55 18.24 5.01
CA ILE A 19 -32.82 18.01 6.27
C ILE A 19 -32.03 16.71 6.18
N ALA A 20 -32.53 15.65 5.56
CA ALA A 20 -31.78 14.39 5.32
C ALA A 20 -30.62 14.61 4.34
N HIS A 21 -30.78 15.46 3.31
CA HIS A 21 -29.68 15.80 2.39
C HIS A 21 -28.60 16.71 3.02
N HIS A 22 -28.90 17.43 4.10
CA HIS A 22 -27.90 18.26 4.81
C HIS A 22 -27.16 17.53 5.94
N MET A 23 -27.54 16.28 6.27
CA MET A 23 -26.89 15.50 7.34
C MET A 23 -25.83 14.47 6.82
N SER A 24 -25.50 14.43 5.53
CA SER A 24 -24.65 13.37 4.98
C SER A 24 -23.18 13.76 4.74
N ARG A 25 -22.74 14.96 5.06
CA ARG A 25 -21.32 15.33 4.89
C ARG A 25 -20.52 14.99 6.12
N ASN A 26 -19.47 14.19 5.94
CA ASN A 26 -18.53 13.92 7.02
C ASN A 26 -17.87 15.23 7.49
N PRO A 27 -17.71 15.42 8.83
CA PRO A 27 -17.15 16.65 9.36
C PRO A 27 -15.70 16.85 8.90
N ILE A 28 -15.32 18.12 8.71
CA ILE A 28 -13.94 18.49 8.43
C ILE A 28 -13.13 18.34 9.73
N SER A 29 -12.12 17.48 9.70
CA SER A 29 -11.17 17.29 10.81
C SER A 29 -10.00 18.27 10.74
N TRP A 30 -9.61 18.69 9.52
CA TRP A 30 -8.54 19.66 9.32
C TRP A 30 -8.72 20.40 7.99
N GLN A 31 -8.34 21.68 7.99
CA GLN A 31 -8.38 22.56 6.83
C GLN A 31 -6.99 23.15 6.61
N PRO A 32 -6.37 22.99 5.41
CA PRO A 32 -5.08 23.62 5.15
C PRO A 32 -5.18 25.13 5.17
N PRO A 33 -4.24 25.85 5.83
CA PRO A 33 -4.18 27.31 5.75
C PRO A 33 -3.85 27.79 4.32
N ASP A 34 -4.38 28.97 3.92
CA ASP A 34 -4.21 29.50 2.56
C ASP A 34 -2.75 29.70 2.16
N ASP A 35 -1.89 30.13 3.08
CA ASP A 35 -0.47 30.33 2.85
C ASP A 35 0.24 28.99 2.59
N ARG A 36 -0.15 27.94 3.33
CA ARG A 36 0.34 26.57 3.10
C ARG A 36 -0.12 26.05 1.74
N VAL A 37 -1.40 26.22 1.39
CA VAL A 37 -1.95 25.84 0.08
C VAL A 37 -1.13 26.45 -1.05
N ARG A 38 -0.89 27.77 -1.01
CA ARG A 38 -0.15 28.50 -2.06
C ARG A 38 1.31 28.13 -2.16
N ALA A 39 1.91 27.56 -1.14
CA ALA A 39 3.30 27.14 -1.11
C ALA A 39 3.50 25.73 -1.69
N THR A 40 2.44 24.96 -1.94
CA THR A 40 2.54 23.57 -2.41
C THR A 40 2.88 23.44 -3.88
N ALA A 41 3.57 22.37 -4.25
CA ALA A 41 3.83 22.01 -5.64
C ALA A 41 2.54 21.77 -6.43
N MET A 42 1.51 21.17 -5.79
CA MET A 42 0.20 20.97 -6.40
C MET A 42 -0.43 22.31 -6.82
N TYR A 43 -0.38 23.34 -5.96
CA TYR A 43 -0.88 24.67 -6.31
C TYR A 43 -0.09 25.28 -7.47
N GLY A 44 1.24 25.18 -7.43
CA GLY A 44 2.10 25.66 -8.51
C GLY A 44 1.80 24.99 -9.84
N PHE A 45 1.63 23.66 -9.84
CA PHE A 45 1.26 22.88 -11.02
C PHE A 45 -0.13 23.29 -11.55
N MET A 46 -1.11 23.42 -10.66
CA MET A 46 -2.48 23.86 -11.01
C MET A 46 -2.48 25.25 -11.69
N GLN A 47 -1.71 26.21 -11.16
CA GLN A 47 -1.58 27.55 -11.74
C GLN A 47 -0.88 27.50 -13.10
N LEU A 48 0.18 26.70 -13.25
CA LEU A 48 0.89 26.51 -14.52
C LEU A 48 -0.02 25.94 -15.60
N ALA A 49 -0.86 24.96 -15.23
CA ALA A 49 -1.84 24.34 -16.12
C ALA A 49 -3.07 25.23 -16.39
N GLY A 50 -3.24 26.36 -15.68
CA GLY A 50 -4.30 27.33 -15.91
C GLY A 50 -5.64 27.00 -15.26
N TYR A 51 -5.67 26.16 -14.23
CA TYR A 51 -6.88 25.73 -13.52
C TYR A 51 -7.04 26.47 -12.18
N ALA A 52 -8.30 26.75 -11.82
CA ALA A 52 -8.63 27.53 -10.62
C ALA A 52 -8.73 26.66 -9.34
N ASP A 53 -9.10 25.41 -9.48
CA ASP A 53 -9.36 24.48 -8.39
C ASP A 53 -8.98 23.04 -8.76
N TYR A 54 -8.96 22.17 -7.73
CA TYR A 54 -8.59 20.76 -7.90
C TYR A 54 -9.59 19.99 -8.78
N ALA A 55 -10.88 20.29 -8.69
CA ALA A 55 -11.88 19.56 -9.46
C ALA A 55 -11.66 19.75 -10.97
N SER A 56 -11.47 21.00 -11.42
CA SER A 56 -11.17 21.30 -12.81
C SER A 56 -9.80 20.76 -13.27
N LEU A 57 -8.79 20.76 -12.39
CA LEU A 57 -7.50 20.13 -12.65
C LEU A 57 -7.64 18.61 -12.81
N PHE A 58 -8.42 17.96 -11.93
CA PHE A 58 -8.71 16.53 -12.02
C PHE A 58 -9.43 16.17 -13.31
N ASP A 59 -10.49 16.91 -13.65
CA ASP A 59 -11.27 16.68 -14.87
C ASP A 59 -10.39 16.78 -16.12
N TRP A 60 -9.50 17.78 -16.20
CA TRP A 60 -8.51 17.85 -17.28
C TRP A 60 -7.56 16.68 -17.26
N SER A 61 -7.04 16.29 -16.11
CA SER A 61 -6.04 15.22 -15.99
C SER A 61 -6.54 13.87 -16.50
N VAL A 62 -7.87 13.68 -16.56
CA VAL A 62 -8.51 12.47 -17.10
C VAL A 62 -9.12 12.66 -18.48
N SER A 63 -9.63 13.87 -18.81
CA SER A 63 -10.22 14.13 -20.14
C SER A 63 -9.17 14.37 -21.22
N ASP A 64 -7.99 14.91 -20.87
CA ASP A 64 -6.83 15.07 -21.74
C ASP A 64 -5.58 14.48 -21.05
N SER A 65 -5.66 13.19 -20.77
CA SER A 65 -4.62 12.45 -20.07
C SER A 65 -3.22 12.57 -20.73
N PRO A 66 -3.07 12.55 -22.07
CA PRO A 66 -1.78 12.80 -22.69
C PRO A 66 -1.16 14.15 -22.32
N ALA A 67 -1.92 15.24 -22.42
CA ALA A 67 -1.42 16.57 -22.08
C ALA A 67 -1.08 16.69 -20.57
N PHE A 68 -1.86 16.05 -19.70
CA PHE A 68 -1.56 16.00 -18.27
C PHE A 68 -0.22 15.31 -17.98
N TRP A 69 0.01 14.12 -18.53
CA TRP A 69 1.23 13.36 -18.27
C TRP A 69 2.48 14.01 -18.88
N GLU A 70 2.35 14.67 -20.03
CA GLU A 70 3.40 15.49 -20.63
C GLU A 70 3.75 16.67 -19.73
N ALA A 71 2.75 17.44 -19.28
CA ALA A 71 2.94 18.56 -18.37
C ALA A 71 3.56 18.14 -17.03
N LEU A 72 3.23 16.94 -16.52
CA LEU A 72 3.85 16.38 -15.33
C LEU A 72 5.33 16.04 -15.55
N CYS A 73 5.68 15.51 -16.73
CA CYS A 73 7.08 15.25 -17.10
C CYS A 73 7.89 16.53 -17.07
N ASP A 74 7.37 17.61 -17.67
CA ASP A 74 8.03 18.91 -17.70
C ASP A 74 8.16 19.50 -16.28
N PHE A 75 7.09 19.45 -15.48
CA PHE A 75 7.08 19.99 -14.13
C PHE A 75 8.06 19.27 -13.19
N CYS A 76 8.21 17.96 -13.36
CA CYS A 76 9.09 17.14 -12.53
C CYS A 76 10.51 16.95 -13.13
N ASP A 77 10.84 17.64 -14.23
CA ASP A 77 12.13 17.50 -14.94
C ASP A 77 12.43 16.02 -15.25
N VAL A 78 11.47 15.31 -15.84
CA VAL A 78 11.69 13.93 -16.30
C VAL A 78 12.54 13.97 -17.57
N ARG A 79 13.66 13.27 -17.54
CA ARG A 79 14.64 13.26 -18.63
C ARG A 79 14.57 11.96 -19.41
N PHE A 80 14.43 12.09 -20.71
CA PHE A 80 14.49 10.98 -21.66
C PHE A 80 15.84 10.96 -22.37
N GLU A 81 16.46 9.79 -22.51
CA GLU A 81 17.61 9.59 -23.39
C GLU A 81 17.18 9.61 -24.87
N ARG A 82 15.95 9.20 -25.13
CA ARG A 82 15.23 9.37 -26.37
C ARG A 82 13.81 9.82 -26.08
N GLU A 83 13.42 10.95 -26.70
CA GLU A 83 12.06 11.49 -26.56
C GLU A 83 11.00 10.54 -27.14
N PRO A 84 9.76 10.59 -26.64
CA PRO A 84 8.68 9.76 -27.13
C PRO A 84 8.22 10.17 -28.54
N ASP A 85 7.89 9.19 -29.37
CA ASP A 85 7.22 9.43 -30.65
C ASP A 85 5.74 9.78 -30.46
N ALA A 86 5.12 9.34 -29.35
CA ALA A 86 3.76 9.67 -28.93
C ALA A 86 3.61 9.46 -27.41
N ILE A 87 2.80 10.29 -26.74
CA ILE A 87 2.54 10.17 -25.31
C ILE A 87 1.72 8.91 -25.00
N ILE A 88 0.73 8.59 -25.84
CA ILE A 88 -0.03 7.35 -25.75
C ILE A 88 -0.31 6.83 -27.17
N ALA A 89 -0.08 5.54 -27.41
CA ALA A 89 -0.26 4.94 -28.73
C ALA A 89 -1.68 4.40 -28.96
N ARG A 90 -2.33 3.89 -27.91
CA ARG A 90 -3.67 3.26 -27.97
C ARG A 90 -4.52 3.72 -26.79
N PRO A 91 -5.09 4.95 -26.84
CA PRO A 91 -5.80 5.55 -25.70
C PRO A 91 -7.08 4.81 -25.29
N ASP A 92 -7.66 4.02 -26.18
CA ASP A 92 -8.92 3.29 -25.92
C ASP A 92 -8.70 1.88 -25.37
N ASN A 93 -7.46 1.49 -25.05
CA ASN A 93 -7.14 0.15 -24.56
C ASN A 93 -6.27 0.22 -23.30
N ILE A 94 -6.86 -0.02 -22.14
CA ILE A 94 -6.16 0.05 -20.84
C ILE A 94 -5.04 -1.01 -20.76
N MET A 95 -5.29 -2.23 -21.25
CA MET A 95 -4.32 -3.34 -21.18
C MET A 95 -3.05 -3.09 -22.00
N ASP A 96 -3.16 -2.31 -23.07
CA ASP A 96 -2.10 -2.17 -24.07
C ASP A 96 -2.00 -0.73 -24.60
N ALA A 97 -2.09 0.23 -23.70
CA ALA A 97 -2.13 1.65 -24.04
C ALA A 97 -0.87 2.16 -24.76
N GLY A 98 0.30 1.65 -24.38
CA GLY A 98 1.58 2.05 -24.98
C GLY A 98 1.96 3.49 -24.64
N TRP A 99 2.14 3.77 -23.36
CA TRP A 99 2.56 5.08 -22.87
C TRP A 99 3.97 5.45 -23.31
N PHE A 100 4.21 6.72 -23.65
CA PHE A 100 5.47 7.31 -24.08
C PHE A 100 6.20 6.43 -25.11
N ALA A 101 5.46 6.04 -26.13
CA ALA A 101 5.92 5.09 -27.15
C ALA A 101 7.21 5.56 -27.81
N GLY A 102 8.19 4.65 -27.93
CA GLY A 102 9.50 4.93 -28.53
C GLY A 102 10.49 5.64 -27.61
N SER A 103 10.08 6.13 -26.45
CA SER A 103 10.99 6.80 -25.51
C SER A 103 11.96 5.82 -24.83
N GLN A 104 13.09 6.35 -24.36
CA GLN A 104 14.05 5.64 -23.54
C GLN A 104 14.44 6.49 -22.32
N LEU A 105 14.49 5.86 -21.15
CA LEU A 105 14.89 6.47 -19.88
C LEU A 105 15.51 5.42 -18.96
N ASN A 106 15.96 5.82 -17.77
CA ASN A 106 16.35 4.89 -16.72
C ASN A 106 15.81 5.39 -15.37
N TYR A 107 15.03 4.55 -14.69
CA TYR A 107 14.45 4.86 -13.38
C TYR A 107 15.51 5.21 -12.33
N ALA A 108 16.58 4.41 -12.20
CA ALA A 108 17.65 4.66 -11.24
C ALA A 108 18.41 5.98 -11.52
N ALA A 109 18.51 6.40 -12.80
CA ALA A 109 19.10 7.69 -13.14
C ALA A 109 18.35 8.87 -12.53
N HIS A 110 17.01 8.80 -12.49
CA HIS A 110 16.18 9.84 -11.87
C HIS A 110 16.30 9.85 -10.34
N LEU A 111 16.39 8.70 -9.71
CA LEU A 111 16.53 8.59 -8.26
C LEU A 111 17.92 9.04 -7.77
N LEU A 112 18.93 8.88 -8.60
CA LEU A 112 20.33 9.23 -8.30
C LEU A 112 20.78 10.56 -8.93
N ARG A 113 19.85 11.38 -9.44
CA ARG A 113 20.20 12.64 -10.12
C ARG A 113 20.68 13.76 -9.18
N HIS A 114 20.33 13.67 -7.90
CA HIS A 114 20.76 14.61 -6.88
C HIS A 114 22.12 14.20 -6.32
N GLU A 115 23.05 15.13 -6.28
CA GLU A 115 24.44 14.93 -5.87
C GLU A 115 24.78 15.74 -4.60
N GLY A 116 25.94 15.49 -4.02
CA GLY A 116 26.49 16.21 -2.89
C GLY A 116 26.40 15.49 -1.55
N ASP A 117 26.82 16.19 -0.50
CA ASP A 117 26.98 15.67 0.86
C ASP A 117 25.65 15.57 1.66
N GLN A 118 24.55 16.06 1.08
CA GLN A 118 23.24 15.96 1.75
C GLN A 118 22.84 14.48 1.93
N PRO A 119 22.21 14.14 3.06
CA PRO A 119 21.76 12.78 3.29
C PRO A 119 20.75 12.33 2.20
N ALA A 120 21.01 11.18 1.58
CA ALA A 120 20.06 10.46 0.76
C ALA A 120 19.27 9.46 1.61
N LEU A 121 19.98 8.68 2.45
CA LEU A 121 19.41 7.66 3.31
C LEU A 121 19.84 7.87 4.76
N VAL A 122 18.90 7.77 5.66
CA VAL A 122 19.14 7.62 7.10
C VAL A 122 18.49 6.32 7.54
N PHE A 123 19.23 5.44 8.15
CA PHE A 123 18.77 4.14 8.60
C PHE A 123 18.76 4.05 10.11
N TYR A 124 17.68 3.48 10.63
CA TYR A 124 17.52 3.07 12.02
C TYR A 124 17.11 1.60 12.10
N SER A 125 17.53 0.93 13.17
CA SER A 125 17.02 -0.39 13.53
C SER A 125 16.60 -0.45 14.99
N GLU A 126 15.81 -1.43 15.35
CA GLU A 126 15.33 -1.56 16.74
C GLU A 126 16.45 -1.82 17.76
N ASP A 127 17.63 -2.29 17.33
CA ASP A 127 18.83 -2.42 18.17
C ASP A 127 19.58 -1.07 18.33
N SER A 128 18.96 0.05 17.98
CA SER A 128 19.48 1.42 18.10
C SER A 128 20.65 1.76 17.16
N ARG A 129 20.92 0.97 16.14
CA ARG A 129 21.87 1.35 15.10
C ARG A 129 21.32 2.50 14.27
N ARG A 130 22.20 3.43 13.99
CA ARG A 130 21.95 4.55 13.09
C ARG A 130 23.07 4.66 12.07
N ARG A 131 22.71 4.80 10.79
CA ARG A 131 23.66 5.01 9.70
C ARG A 131 23.11 6.03 8.72
N THR A 132 23.98 6.88 8.19
CA THR A 132 23.62 7.87 7.17
C THR A 132 24.46 7.62 5.94
N LEU A 133 23.88 7.75 4.76
CA LEU A 133 24.57 7.80 3.48
C LEU A 133 24.23 9.12 2.80
N SER A 134 25.26 9.86 2.37
CA SER A 134 25.08 11.01 1.50
C SER A 134 24.65 10.59 0.10
N ARG A 135 24.25 11.55 -0.72
CA ARG A 135 23.89 11.32 -2.12
C ARG A 135 25.06 10.77 -2.93
N ASP A 136 26.25 11.31 -2.71
CA ASP A 136 27.48 10.87 -3.38
C ASP A 136 27.87 9.47 -2.92
N GLU A 137 27.85 9.18 -1.61
CA GLU A 137 28.12 7.83 -1.08
C GLU A 137 27.14 6.79 -1.60
N LEU A 138 25.85 7.15 -1.72
CA LEU A 138 24.85 6.25 -2.31
C LEU A 138 25.19 5.94 -3.77
N ARG A 139 25.52 6.96 -4.58
CA ARG A 139 25.92 6.78 -5.98
C ARG A 139 27.15 5.88 -6.12
N GLU A 140 28.19 6.12 -5.31
CA GLU A 140 29.41 5.31 -5.31
C GLU A 140 29.14 3.85 -4.97
N GLN A 141 28.31 3.58 -3.95
CA GLN A 141 27.97 2.22 -3.56
C GLN A 141 27.09 1.53 -4.62
N VAL A 142 26.14 2.24 -5.21
CA VAL A 142 25.34 1.72 -6.34
C VAL A 142 26.23 1.37 -7.53
N ALA A 143 27.18 2.23 -7.88
CA ALA A 143 28.15 1.98 -8.96
C ALA A 143 28.97 0.72 -8.70
N ALA A 144 29.47 0.56 -7.46
CA ALA A 144 30.27 -0.59 -7.06
C ALA A 144 29.50 -1.92 -7.14
N ILE A 145 28.23 -1.94 -6.71
CA ILE A 145 27.36 -3.13 -6.79
C ILE A 145 26.92 -3.38 -8.23
N ALA A 146 26.60 -2.37 -9.03
CA ALA A 146 26.27 -2.53 -10.44
C ALA A 146 27.43 -3.16 -11.23
N ALA A 147 28.68 -2.78 -10.92
CA ALA A 147 29.87 -3.42 -11.49
C ALA A 147 30.00 -4.89 -11.04
N GLY A 148 29.71 -5.21 -9.79
CA GLY A 148 29.65 -6.58 -9.28
C GLY A 148 28.62 -7.42 -10.02
N LEU A 149 27.40 -6.89 -10.24
CA LEU A 149 26.35 -7.54 -11.00
C LEU A 149 26.78 -7.85 -12.44
N ARG A 150 27.38 -6.87 -13.13
CA ARG A 150 27.93 -7.08 -14.49
C ARG A 150 29.01 -8.16 -14.51
N ALA A 151 29.91 -8.17 -13.52
CA ALA A 151 30.94 -9.19 -13.39
C ALA A 151 30.36 -10.59 -13.13
N ALA A 152 29.21 -10.66 -12.44
CA ALA A 152 28.45 -11.90 -12.25
C ALA A 152 27.60 -12.32 -13.47
N GLY A 153 27.71 -11.59 -14.60
CA GLY A 153 26.98 -11.88 -15.84
C GLY A 153 25.51 -11.48 -15.83
N VAL A 154 25.15 -10.50 -15.00
CA VAL A 154 23.81 -9.89 -15.00
C VAL A 154 23.77 -8.77 -16.05
N GLY A 155 22.78 -8.79 -16.91
CA GLY A 155 22.52 -7.79 -17.93
C GLY A 155 21.06 -7.40 -18.02
N ARG A 156 20.72 -6.62 -19.03
CA ARG A 156 19.36 -6.16 -19.30
C ARG A 156 18.36 -7.32 -19.35
N GLY A 157 17.26 -7.19 -18.61
CA GLY A 157 16.18 -8.18 -18.54
C GLY A 157 16.45 -9.39 -17.63
N ASP A 158 17.65 -9.53 -17.09
CA ASP A 158 17.92 -10.54 -16.06
C ASP A 158 17.28 -10.18 -14.73
N ARG A 159 16.90 -11.19 -13.95
CA ARG A 159 16.27 -10.99 -12.64
C ARG A 159 17.31 -11.09 -11.55
N VAL A 160 17.21 -10.16 -10.60
CA VAL A 160 17.98 -10.10 -9.36
C VAL A 160 16.99 -10.05 -8.21
N ALA A 161 17.21 -10.87 -7.20
CA ALA A 161 16.33 -10.96 -6.05
C ALA A 161 16.99 -10.43 -4.76
N GLY A 162 16.21 -9.81 -3.90
CA GLY A 162 16.59 -9.40 -2.55
C GLY A 162 15.73 -10.08 -1.49
N PHE A 163 16.37 -10.84 -0.60
CA PHE A 163 15.76 -11.38 0.61
C PHE A 163 16.38 -10.65 1.80
N LEU A 164 15.89 -9.43 2.05
CA LEU A 164 16.58 -8.38 2.80
C LEU A 164 15.64 -7.63 3.76
N PRO A 165 16.15 -7.17 4.93
CA PRO A 165 15.49 -6.17 5.75
C PRO A 165 15.43 -4.81 5.03
N ASN A 166 14.63 -3.88 5.56
CA ASN A 166 14.57 -2.50 5.03
C ASN A 166 15.80 -1.70 5.44
N CYS A 167 16.91 -1.91 4.76
CA CYS A 167 18.21 -1.31 5.04
C CYS A 167 18.81 -0.65 3.79
N PRO A 168 19.85 0.17 3.93
CA PRO A 168 20.51 0.82 2.80
C PRO A 168 20.99 -0.13 1.71
N GLU A 169 21.46 -1.33 2.07
CA GLU A 169 21.91 -2.34 1.12
C GLU A 169 20.80 -2.83 0.20
N ALA A 170 19.55 -2.90 0.69
CA ALA A 170 18.40 -3.23 -0.14
C ALA A 170 18.15 -2.15 -1.22
N VAL A 171 18.25 -0.87 -0.84
CA VAL A 171 18.11 0.26 -1.76
C VAL A 171 19.27 0.27 -2.77
N ILE A 172 20.52 0.08 -2.32
CA ILE A 172 21.70 0.03 -3.16
C ILE A 172 21.60 -1.12 -4.19
N ALA A 173 21.23 -2.33 -3.75
CA ALA A 173 21.09 -3.49 -4.63
C ALA A 173 20.00 -3.30 -5.69
N MET A 174 18.87 -2.71 -5.30
CA MET A 174 17.76 -2.39 -6.21
C MET A 174 18.19 -1.35 -7.24
N LEU A 175 18.81 -0.23 -6.83
CA LEU A 175 19.26 0.81 -7.73
C LEU A 175 20.38 0.32 -8.66
N ALA A 176 21.31 -0.50 -8.15
CA ALA A 176 22.36 -1.12 -8.96
C ALA A 176 21.78 -2.07 -10.03
N THR A 177 20.77 -2.86 -9.65
CA THR A 177 20.08 -3.77 -10.57
C THR A 177 19.38 -3.00 -11.68
N THR A 178 18.60 -2.00 -11.33
CA THR A 178 17.77 -1.24 -12.27
C THR A 178 18.58 -0.27 -13.14
N SER A 179 19.75 0.20 -12.64
CA SER A 179 20.66 1.05 -13.41
C SER A 179 21.19 0.35 -14.67
N ILE A 180 21.42 -0.97 -14.63
CA ILE A 180 21.89 -1.77 -15.75
C ILE A 180 20.76 -2.38 -16.61
N GLY A 181 19.50 -1.99 -16.34
CA GLY A 181 18.31 -2.52 -17.05
C GLY A 181 17.93 -3.94 -16.66
N ALA A 182 18.45 -4.47 -15.55
CA ALA A 182 18.01 -5.72 -14.94
C ALA A 182 16.76 -5.49 -14.08
N ILE A 183 16.04 -6.56 -13.77
CA ILE A 183 14.73 -6.53 -13.11
C ILE A 183 14.91 -6.87 -11.63
N TRP A 184 14.39 -6.03 -10.75
CA TRP A 184 14.43 -6.25 -9.32
C TRP A 184 13.18 -6.93 -8.79
N SER A 185 13.36 -7.84 -7.83
CA SER A 185 12.28 -8.40 -7.03
C SER A 185 12.73 -8.59 -5.59
N SER A 186 11.85 -8.39 -4.60
CA SER A 186 12.24 -8.52 -3.20
C SER A 186 11.19 -9.19 -2.32
N CYS A 187 11.66 -9.83 -1.26
CA CYS A 187 10.90 -10.36 -0.14
C CYS A 187 11.52 -9.89 1.18
N SER A 188 10.69 -9.76 2.20
CA SER A 188 11.12 -9.50 3.57
C SER A 188 11.75 -10.76 4.19
N PRO A 189 12.75 -10.64 5.07
CA PRO A 189 13.49 -11.78 5.64
C PRO A 189 12.65 -12.66 6.59
N ASP A 190 11.45 -12.24 6.94
CA ASP A 190 10.50 -12.99 7.76
C ASP A 190 9.73 -14.08 7.00
N PHE A 191 9.91 -14.18 5.66
CA PHE A 191 9.31 -15.26 4.88
C PHE A 191 10.04 -16.57 5.10
N GLY A 192 9.29 -17.67 5.29
CA GLY A 192 9.83 -19.02 5.27
C GLY A 192 10.25 -19.47 3.87
N ILE A 193 10.97 -20.62 3.79
CA ILE A 193 11.52 -21.17 2.54
C ILE A 193 10.48 -21.21 1.42
N ASN A 194 9.34 -21.84 1.65
CA ASN A 194 8.30 -21.99 0.63
C ASN A 194 7.75 -20.63 0.17
N GLY A 195 7.56 -19.67 1.10
CA GLY A 195 7.10 -18.34 0.78
C GLY A 195 8.02 -17.60 -0.18
N VAL A 196 9.34 -17.78 -0.05
CA VAL A 196 10.34 -17.23 -0.96
C VAL A 196 10.39 -18.02 -2.26
N VAL A 197 10.39 -19.35 -2.20
CA VAL A 197 10.43 -20.24 -3.39
C VAL A 197 9.22 -20.05 -4.29
N TYR A 198 8.01 -19.89 -3.73
CA TYR A 198 6.80 -19.61 -4.52
C TYR A 198 6.83 -18.25 -5.25
N ARG A 199 7.72 -17.36 -4.85
CA ARG A 199 7.95 -16.07 -5.49
C ARG A 199 9.13 -16.12 -6.45
N PHE A 200 10.31 -16.30 -5.91
CA PHE A 200 11.56 -16.23 -6.68
C PHE A 200 11.74 -17.42 -7.64
N GLY A 201 11.21 -18.60 -7.30
CA GLY A 201 11.22 -19.75 -8.21
C GLY A 201 10.44 -19.53 -9.51
N GLN A 202 9.42 -18.63 -9.51
CA GLN A 202 8.70 -18.28 -10.73
C GLN A 202 9.50 -17.38 -11.67
N ILE A 203 10.40 -16.56 -11.13
CA ILE A 203 11.11 -15.52 -11.89
C ILE A 203 12.57 -15.91 -12.19
N GLU A 204 13.07 -16.98 -11.58
CA GLU A 204 14.41 -17.55 -11.84
C GLU A 204 15.52 -16.49 -11.77
N PRO A 205 15.81 -15.89 -10.60
CA PRO A 205 16.83 -14.86 -10.47
C PRO A 205 18.24 -15.45 -10.61
N LYS A 206 19.16 -14.68 -11.20
CA LYS A 206 20.59 -15.08 -11.32
C LYS A 206 21.39 -14.80 -10.06
N VAL A 207 21.06 -13.72 -9.35
CA VAL A 207 21.73 -13.25 -8.14
C VAL A 207 20.70 -13.08 -7.03
N LEU A 208 21.03 -13.57 -5.85
CA LEU A 208 20.29 -13.34 -4.62
C LEU A 208 21.13 -12.48 -3.66
N PHE A 209 20.61 -11.31 -3.29
CA PHE A 209 21.12 -10.55 -2.15
C PHE A 209 20.37 -10.95 -0.88
N THR A 210 21.12 -11.19 0.21
CA THR A 210 20.53 -11.64 1.47
C THR A 210 21.37 -11.18 2.67
N VAL A 211 20.90 -11.54 3.88
CA VAL A 211 21.56 -11.27 5.16
C VAL A 211 21.73 -12.56 5.97
N ASN A 212 22.55 -12.50 7.01
CA ASN A 212 22.72 -13.61 7.97
C ASN A 212 21.55 -13.73 8.96
N GLY A 213 20.82 -12.64 9.20
CA GLY A 213 19.69 -12.56 10.12
C GLY A 213 19.18 -11.14 10.25
N TYR A 214 18.13 -10.93 11.04
CA TYR A 214 17.51 -9.62 11.31
C TYR A 214 17.04 -9.56 12.77
N TYR A 215 16.61 -8.35 13.20
CA TYR A 215 16.07 -8.14 14.55
C TYR A 215 14.57 -7.88 14.48
N TYR A 216 13.81 -8.47 15.40
CA TYR A 216 12.39 -8.21 15.50
C TYR A 216 11.88 -8.40 16.93
N ASN A 217 11.32 -7.34 17.51
CA ASN A 217 10.76 -7.29 18.86
C ASN A 217 11.75 -7.81 19.93
N GLY A 218 12.99 -7.31 19.89
CA GLY A 218 14.07 -7.65 20.80
C GLY A 218 14.69 -9.03 20.59
N LYS A 219 14.38 -9.71 19.50
CA LYS A 219 14.91 -11.04 19.17
C LYS A 219 15.78 -10.99 17.92
N THR A 220 16.89 -11.71 17.95
CA THR A 220 17.69 -12.00 16.76
C THR A 220 17.08 -13.20 16.01
N CYS A 221 16.74 -13.00 14.75
CA CYS A 221 16.19 -14.01 13.86
C CYS A 221 17.27 -14.47 12.87
N ASP A 222 17.78 -15.69 13.03
CA ASP A 222 18.73 -16.31 12.11
C ASP A 222 18.00 -16.88 10.89
N ILE A 223 18.38 -16.45 9.68
CA ILE A 223 17.75 -16.92 8.44
C ILE A 223 18.69 -17.73 7.54
N ARG A 224 19.91 -18.08 8.00
CA ARG A 224 20.89 -18.77 7.17
C ARG A 224 20.36 -20.11 6.62
N SER A 225 19.69 -20.91 7.44
CA SER A 225 19.06 -22.16 6.99
C SER A 225 17.93 -21.92 5.99
N THR A 226 17.18 -20.83 6.12
CA THR A 226 16.16 -20.44 5.14
C THR A 226 16.80 -20.06 3.81
N VAL A 227 17.89 -19.30 3.83
CA VAL A 227 18.64 -18.93 2.61
C VAL A 227 19.20 -20.17 1.92
N GLU A 228 19.80 -21.11 2.68
CA GLU A 228 20.31 -22.38 2.15
C GLU A 228 19.21 -23.16 1.44
N GLY A 229 18.06 -23.37 2.11
CA GLY A 229 16.91 -24.08 1.50
C GLY A 229 16.32 -23.38 0.27
N VAL A 230 16.34 -22.03 0.22
CA VAL A 230 15.90 -21.26 -0.97
C VAL A 230 16.87 -21.46 -2.13
N VAL A 231 18.18 -21.40 -1.90
CA VAL A 231 19.20 -21.56 -2.93
C VAL A 231 19.23 -23.00 -3.45
N GLU A 232 19.04 -24.01 -2.58
CA GLU A 232 18.91 -25.40 -2.98
C GLU A 232 17.67 -25.66 -3.86
N ALA A 233 16.58 -24.92 -3.64
CA ALA A 233 15.32 -25.08 -4.37
C ALA A 233 15.27 -24.29 -5.69
N ILE A 234 16.17 -23.32 -5.92
CA ILE A 234 16.15 -22.44 -7.10
C ILE A 234 17.48 -22.53 -7.86
N ASP A 235 17.57 -23.42 -8.80
CA ASP A 235 18.78 -23.71 -9.59
C ASP A 235 19.34 -22.50 -10.38
N SER A 236 18.52 -21.50 -10.65
CA SER A 236 18.93 -20.31 -11.38
C SER A 236 19.84 -19.36 -10.59
N ILE A 237 19.85 -19.46 -9.26
CA ILE A 237 20.70 -18.64 -8.38
C ILE A 237 22.15 -19.09 -8.49
N ARG A 238 22.94 -18.32 -9.21
CA ARG A 238 24.38 -18.65 -9.46
C ARG A 238 25.32 -17.95 -8.48
N CYS A 239 24.83 -16.88 -7.83
CA CYS A 239 25.60 -16.11 -6.84
C CYS A 239 24.67 -15.64 -5.73
N THR A 240 25.06 -15.89 -4.49
CA THR A 240 24.37 -15.44 -3.28
C THR A 240 25.26 -14.44 -2.56
N VAL A 241 24.83 -13.18 -2.51
CA VAL A 241 25.59 -12.08 -1.88
C VAL A 241 25.06 -11.87 -0.47
N VAL A 242 25.91 -12.10 0.54
CA VAL A 242 25.52 -12.02 1.95
C VAL A 242 26.04 -10.74 2.60
N PHE A 243 25.13 -9.94 3.18
CA PHE A 243 25.46 -8.78 4.00
C PHE A 243 25.31 -9.12 5.49
N PRO A 244 26.33 -8.82 6.35
CA PRO A 244 26.29 -9.13 7.78
C PRO A 244 25.41 -8.12 8.53
N PHE A 245 24.09 -8.31 8.51
CA PHE A 245 23.15 -7.40 9.14
C PHE A 245 23.00 -7.64 10.64
N ALA A 246 22.84 -8.91 11.07
CA ALA A 246 22.79 -9.29 12.48
C ALA A 246 24.22 -9.52 13.01
N HIS A 247 24.70 -8.61 13.87
CA HIS A 247 26.11 -8.59 14.33
C HIS A 247 26.45 -9.71 15.32
N ASP A 248 25.46 -10.26 15.98
CA ASP A 248 25.58 -11.37 16.94
C ASP A 248 25.54 -12.76 16.26
N LEU A 249 25.36 -12.79 14.93
CA LEU A 249 25.40 -14.01 14.14
C LEU A 249 26.63 -14.07 13.22
N ALA A 250 27.14 -15.27 13.01
CA ALA A 250 28.16 -15.51 11.99
C ALA A 250 27.58 -15.23 10.58
N THR A 251 28.45 -14.83 9.66
CA THR A 251 28.11 -14.64 8.26
C THR A 251 28.34 -15.85 7.38
N ASP A 252 28.98 -16.88 7.94
CA ASP A 252 29.31 -18.09 7.20
C ASP A 252 28.05 -18.84 6.79
N THR A 253 28.01 -19.25 5.52
CA THR A 253 26.99 -20.13 4.96
C THR A 253 27.67 -21.39 4.41
N SER A 254 26.95 -22.50 4.34
CA SER A 254 27.43 -23.74 3.69
C SER A 254 27.41 -23.66 2.17
N LEU A 255 26.86 -22.56 1.60
CA LEU A 255 26.65 -22.38 0.17
C LEU A 255 27.96 -22.14 -0.57
N ALA A 256 28.28 -22.99 -1.53
CA ALA A 256 29.49 -22.87 -2.37
C ALA A 256 29.45 -21.64 -3.30
N ASN A 257 28.26 -21.08 -3.58
CA ASN A 257 28.06 -19.90 -4.42
C ASN A 257 27.87 -18.61 -3.61
N ALA A 258 28.09 -18.65 -2.28
CA ALA A 258 28.01 -17.46 -1.43
C ALA A 258 29.25 -16.58 -1.55
N MET A 259 29.03 -15.28 -1.52
CA MET A 259 30.07 -14.26 -1.54
C MET A 259 29.70 -13.15 -0.55
N ALA A 260 30.68 -12.63 0.19
CA ALA A 260 30.43 -11.49 1.05
C ALA A 260 30.14 -10.21 0.24
N TRP A 261 29.30 -9.33 0.76
CA TRP A 261 28.95 -8.05 0.12
C TRP A 261 30.18 -7.24 -0.32
N GLN A 262 31.21 -7.18 0.53
CA GLN A 262 32.44 -6.44 0.25
C GLN A 262 33.24 -7.04 -0.91
N ASP A 263 33.24 -8.37 -1.03
CA ASP A 263 33.96 -9.10 -2.10
C ASP A 263 33.21 -9.01 -3.45
N PHE A 264 31.88 -8.85 -3.39
CA PHE A 264 31.05 -8.62 -4.57
C PHE A 264 31.15 -7.18 -5.09
N SER A 265 31.32 -6.22 -4.19
CA SER A 265 31.46 -4.81 -4.51
C SER A 265 32.74 -4.52 -5.32
N ARG A 266 32.66 -3.56 -6.25
CA ARG A 266 33.81 -3.08 -7.08
C ARG A 266 33.96 -1.56 -6.93
N PRO A 267 34.57 -1.07 -5.83
CA PRO A 267 34.74 0.36 -5.58
C PRO A 267 35.49 1.08 -6.71
N GLY A 268 35.14 2.36 -6.94
CA GLY A 268 35.72 3.18 -7.98
C GLY A 268 35.20 2.89 -9.40
N ALA A 269 34.19 2.05 -9.54
CA ALA A 269 33.54 1.82 -10.84
C ALA A 269 32.69 3.01 -11.26
N GLU A 270 32.59 3.24 -12.57
CA GLU A 270 31.63 4.17 -13.15
C GLU A 270 30.21 3.58 -13.12
N LEU A 271 29.21 4.46 -12.99
CA LEU A 271 27.79 4.12 -13.03
C LEU A 271 27.14 4.65 -14.31
N PRO A 272 27.26 3.93 -15.44
CA PRO A 272 26.47 4.25 -16.62
C PRO A 272 25.04 3.72 -16.43
N PHE A 273 24.05 4.54 -16.78
CA PHE A 273 22.65 4.12 -16.77
C PHE A 273 22.28 3.54 -18.15
N ALA A 274 21.82 2.31 -18.17
CA ALA A 274 21.36 1.67 -19.40
C ALA A 274 20.04 2.31 -19.86
N PRO A 275 19.98 2.93 -21.06
CA PRO A 275 18.71 3.40 -21.59
C PRO A 275 17.80 2.20 -21.88
N VAL A 276 16.56 2.29 -21.38
CA VAL A 276 15.56 1.24 -21.58
C VAL A 276 14.24 1.87 -22.03
N GLU A 277 13.43 1.11 -22.75
CA GLU A 277 12.10 1.56 -23.17
C GLU A 277 11.23 1.86 -21.95
N PHE A 278 10.24 2.75 -22.10
CA PHE A 278 9.33 3.19 -21.06
C PHE A 278 8.70 2.02 -20.28
N ASN A 279 8.22 1.01 -20.99
CA ASN A 279 7.61 -0.20 -20.41
C ASN A 279 8.60 -1.35 -20.18
N HIS A 280 9.93 -1.10 -20.27
CA HIS A 280 10.89 -2.14 -19.88
C HIS A 280 10.67 -2.54 -18.42
N PRO A 281 10.64 -3.86 -18.10
CA PRO A 281 10.41 -4.32 -16.73
C PRO A 281 11.42 -3.75 -15.74
N LEU A 282 10.90 -3.14 -14.68
CA LEU A 282 11.65 -2.58 -13.55
C LEU A 282 11.57 -3.51 -12.35
N TYR A 283 10.33 -3.85 -11.97
CA TYR A 283 10.00 -4.67 -10.80
C TYR A 283 9.15 -5.88 -11.18
N ILE A 284 9.38 -7.00 -10.50
CA ILE A 284 8.40 -8.07 -10.37
C ILE A 284 7.95 -8.11 -8.91
N MET A 285 6.67 -7.84 -8.70
CA MET A 285 6.06 -7.77 -7.39
C MET A 285 5.00 -8.86 -7.23
N TYR A 286 4.66 -9.14 -5.98
CA TYR A 286 3.77 -10.27 -5.68
C TYR A 286 2.52 -9.78 -4.97
N SER A 287 1.35 -10.13 -5.51
CA SER A 287 0.11 -10.02 -4.76
C SER A 287 -0.28 -11.40 -4.21
N SER A 288 -0.74 -11.41 -2.97
CA SER A 288 -1.30 -12.62 -2.36
C SER A 288 -2.66 -12.90 -3.01
N GLY A 289 -2.65 -13.71 -4.08
CA GLY A 289 -3.90 -14.23 -4.62
C GLY A 289 -4.58 -15.15 -3.61
N THR A 290 -5.87 -15.00 -3.41
CA THR A 290 -6.67 -15.83 -2.51
C THR A 290 -6.79 -17.28 -2.98
N THR A 291 -6.33 -17.60 -4.19
CA THR A 291 -6.63 -18.86 -4.88
C THR A 291 -5.45 -19.65 -5.40
N GLY A 292 -4.18 -19.32 -5.04
CA GLY A 292 -3.04 -20.07 -5.57
C GLY A 292 -1.67 -19.46 -5.33
N VAL A 293 -0.71 -19.82 -6.17
CA VAL A 293 0.64 -19.24 -6.20
C VAL A 293 0.53 -17.72 -6.40
N PRO A 294 1.33 -16.88 -5.71
CA PRO A 294 1.26 -15.43 -5.87
C PRO A 294 1.38 -14.99 -7.33
N LYS A 295 0.54 -14.01 -7.72
CA LYS A 295 0.67 -13.36 -9.03
C LYS A 295 2.02 -12.62 -9.07
N CYS A 296 2.76 -12.78 -10.15
CA CYS A 296 3.99 -12.04 -10.41
C CYS A 296 3.67 -10.86 -11.32
N ILE A 297 3.51 -9.67 -10.74
CA ILE A 297 3.08 -8.46 -11.43
C ILE A 297 4.31 -7.69 -11.90
N VAL A 298 4.40 -7.41 -13.18
CA VAL A 298 5.54 -6.72 -13.80
C VAL A 298 5.22 -5.24 -13.97
N HIS A 299 6.02 -4.36 -13.37
CA HIS A 299 5.93 -2.91 -13.53
C HIS A 299 7.09 -2.36 -14.34
N GLY A 300 6.82 -1.34 -15.16
CA GLY A 300 7.79 -0.71 -16.05
C GLY A 300 8.51 0.48 -15.42
N HIS A 301 9.68 0.85 -16.00
CA HIS A 301 10.50 1.97 -15.55
C HIS A 301 9.76 3.30 -15.57
N GLY A 302 9.17 3.66 -16.71
CA GLY A 302 8.53 4.96 -16.91
C GLY A 302 7.24 5.11 -16.13
N GLY A 303 6.36 4.09 -16.19
CA GLY A 303 5.09 4.12 -15.50
C GLY A 303 5.24 4.25 -13.99
N THR A 304 6.17 3.51 -13.40
CA THR A 304 6.51 3.63 -11.96
C THR A 304 7.03 5.03 -11.62
N LEU A 305 7.96 5.55 -12.42
CA LEU A 305 8.56 6.87 -12.17
C LEU A 305 7.52 7.97 -12.19
N LEU A 306 6.71 8.06 -13.25
CA LEU A 306 5.73 9.14 -13.42
C LEU A 306 4.64 9.08 -12.36
N GLN A 307 4.15 7.88 -12.08
CA GLN A 307 3.09 7.69 -11.09
C GLN A 307 3.57 8.10 -9.69
N HIS A 308 4.77 7.67 -9.30
CA HIS A 308 5.32 8.03 -7.99
C HIS A 308 5.69 9.52 -7.92
N LEU A 309 6.22 10.13 -8.98
CA LEU A 309 6.46 11.58 -9.01
C LEU A 309 5.15 12.36 -8.82
N LYS A 310 4.07 11.99 -9.50
CA LYS A 310 2.75 12.58 -9.30
C LYS A 310 2.31 12.50 -7.83
N GLU A 311 2.50 11.34 -7.19
CA GLU A 311 2.08 11.13 -5.80
C GLU A 311 2.98 11.84 -4.81
N HIS A 312 4.30 11.77 -4.99
CA HIS A 312 5.24 12.43 -4.10
C HIS A 312 5.18 13.96 -4.23
N VAL A 313 5.35 14.49 -5.45
CA VAL A 313 5.50 15.92 -5.66
C VAL A 313 4.17 16.65 -5.54
N LEU A 314 3.11 16.13 -6.18
CA LEU A 314 1.83 16.83 -6.19
C LEU A 314 0.96 16.46 -4.97
N HIS A 315 0.68 15.18 -4.75
CA HIS A 315 -0.29 14.75 -3.73
C HIS A 315 0.24 14.76 -2.30
N THR A 316 1.55 14.60 -2.11
CA THR A 316 2.18 14.58 -0.78
C THR A 316 3.07 15.80 -0.54
N ASP A 317 3.28 16.63 -1.59
CA ASP A 317 4.10 17.85 -1.55
C ASP A 317 5.54 17.58 -1.07
N ILE A 318 6.15 16.47 -1.53
CA ILE A 318 7.50 16.07 -1.17
C ILE A 318 8.52 16.78 -2.06
N SER A 319 9.55 17.31 -1.45
CA SER A 319 10.67 18.05 -2.07
C SER A 319 12.01 17.63 -1.49
N SER A 320 13.10 18.25 -1.97
CA SER A 320 14.45 18.04 -1.44
C SER A 320 14.67 18.54 0.01
N LYS A 321 13.69 19.23 0.58
CA LYS A 321 13.73 19.70 1.98
C LYS A 321 13.14 18.66 2.94
N ASP A 322 12.47 17.64 2.42
CA ASP A 322 11.70 16.70 3.21
C ASP A 322 12.51 15.49 3.69
N ARG A 323 12.11 15.00 4.84
CA ARG A 323 12.57 13.74 5.41
C ARG A 323 11.38 12.79 5.43
N LEU A 324 11.38 11.88 4.44
CA LEU A 324 10.29 10.94 4.19
C LEU A 324 10.53 9.64 4.93
N PHE A 325 9.62 9.28 5.79
CA PHE A 325 9.55 7.98 6.43
C PHE A 325 8.28 7.24 6.03
N TYR A 326 8.39 5.96 5.76
CA TYR A 326 7.26 5.03 5.69
C TYR A 326 7.62 3.72 6.38
N PHE A 327 6.84 3.31 7.38
CA PHE A 327 7.02 1.99 7.97
C PHE A 327 6.62 0.92 6.95
N THR A 328 7.58 0.16 6.47
CA THR A 328 7.40 -0.84 5.42
C THR A 328 8.49 -1.91 5.47
N THR A 329 8.29 -2.99 4.72
CA THR A 329 9.28 -4.05 4.49
C THR A 329 9.55 -4.18 3.00
N CYS A 330 10.68 -4.79 2.61
CA CYS A 330 11.03 -5.00 1.20
C CYS A 330 10.04 -5.87 0.43
N GLY A 331 9.15 -6.57 1.12
CA GLY A 331 8.09 -7.39 0.51
C GLY A 331 6.76 -6.65 0.29
N TRP A 332 6.64 -5.40 0.71
CA TRP A 332 5.43 -4.58 0.55
C TRP A 332 5.66 -3.44 -0.43
N MET A 333 4.68 -3.17 -1.32
CA MET A 333 4.79 -2.15 -2.38
C MET A 333 5.11 -0.74 -1.85
N MET A 334 4.78 -0.42 -0.59
CA MET A 334 5.12 0.87 0.00
C MET A 334 6.62 1.07 0.17
N TRP A 335 7.43 0.00 0.16
CA TRP A 335 8.89 0.12 0.10
C TRP A 335 9.34 0.70 -1.26
N ASN A 336 8.76 0.22 -2.36
CA ASN A 336 9.06 0.74 -3.70
C ASN A 336 8.61 2.20 -3.83
N TRP A 337 7.44 2.53 -3.27
CA TRP A 337 6.95 3.90 -3.18
C TRP A 337 7.90 4.79 -2.36
N LEU A 338 8.32 4.36 -1.17
CA LEU A 338 9.27 5.10 -0.31
C LEU A 338 10.57 5.37 -1.06
N VAL A 339 11.17 4.35 -1.69
CA VAL A 339 12.46 4.49 -2.38
C VAL A 339 12.36 5.46 -3.56
N SER A 340 11.23 5.51 -4.26
CA SER A 340 10.98 6.48 -5.34
C SER A 340 11.02 7.94 -4.86
N GLY A 341 10.89 8.22 -3.57
CA GLY A 341 11.04 9.55 -2.98
C GLY A 341 12.41 10.20 -3.23
N LEU A 342 13.44 9.40 -3.52
CA LEU A 342 14.75 9.93 -3.95
C LEU A 342 14.65 10.77 -5.22
N ALA A 343 13.71 10.49 -6.12
CA ALA A 343 13.54 11.26 -7.36
C ALA A 343 13.12 12.71 -7.11
N SER A 344 12.41 13.00 -6.01
CA SER A 344 12.08 14.35 -5.55
C SER A 344 13.18 15.03 -4.76
N GLY A 345 14.31 14.34 -4.53
CA GLY A 345 15.44 14.82 -3.74
C GLY A 345 15.28 14.69 -2.23
N ALA A 346 14.21 14.07 -1.75
CA ALA A 346 13.98 13.86 -0.32
C ALA A 346 15.07 12.97 0.33
N THR A 347 15.30 13.18 1.62
CA THR A 347 16.05 12.24 2.45
C THR A 347 15.11 11.14 2.91
N LEU A 348 15.42 9.88 2.61
CA LEU A 348 14.64 8.75 3.09
C LEU A 348 15.08 8.31 4.48
N VAL A 349 14.15 8.14 5.37
CA VAL A 349 14.37 7.54 6.69
C VAL A 349 13.89 6.10 6.63
N LEU A 350 14.80 5.15 6.77
CA LEU A 350 14.55 3.72 6.73
C LEU A 350 14.54 3.17 8.16
N PHE A 351 13.65 2.23 8.42
CA PHE A 351 13.60 1.52 9.70
C PHE A 351 13.42 0.03 9.48
N ASP A 352 14.19 -0.79 10.20
CA ASP A 352 14.00 -2.23 10.27
C ASP A 352 13.83 -2.68 11.72
N GLY A 353 12.78 -3.48 11.97
CA GLY A 353 12.40 -3.98 13.29
C GLY A 353 10.89 -3.91 13.52
N SER A 354 10.47 -4.23 14.74
CA SER A 354 9.07 -4.15 15.14
C SER A 354 8.62 -2.70 15.35
N PRO A 355 7.52 -2.24 14.73
CA PRO A 355 6.97 -0.90 14.97
C PRO A 355 6.42 -0.77 16.39
N PHE A 356 6.17 -1.91 17.06
CA PHE A 356 5.65 -1.97 18.43
C PHE A 356 6.76 -2.15 19.48
N TYR A 357 8.03 -2.19 19.05
CA TYR A 357 9.14 -2.19 20.00
C TYR A 357 9.08 -0.95 20.90
N ASN A 358 9.36 -1.13 22.21
CA ASN A 358 9.19 -0.08 23.21
C ASN A 358 7.77 0.52 23.19
N ASP A 359 6.75 -0.33 23.23
CA ASP A 359 5.33 0.03 23.25
C ASP A 359 4.91 0.98 22.10
N GLY A 360 5.52 0.80 20.90
CA GLY A 360 5.24 1.61 19.71
C GLY A 360 5.88 2.99 19.71
N ARG A 361 6.74 3.31 20.69
CA ARG A 361 7.38 4.63 20.82
C ARG A 361 8.64 4.80 19.96
N ILE A 362 9.26 3.70 19.55
CA ILE A 362 10.54 3.73 18.80
C ILE A 362 10.45 4.55 17.52
N LEU A 363 9.34 4.44 16.78
CA LEU A 363 9.16 5.20 15.53
C LEU A 363 9.00 6.70 15.78
N TRP A 364 8.38 7.09 16.90
CA TRP A 364 8.21 8.50 17.25
C TRP A 364 9.50 9.11 17.77
N GLN A 365 10.30 8.35 18.52
CA GLN A 365 11.65 8.78 18.90
C GLN A 365 12.51 9.03 17.66
N MET A 366 12.53 8.10 16.72
CA MET A 366 13.21 8.26 15.43
C MET A 366 12.67 9.46 14.66
N ALA A 367 11.36 9.67 14.61
CA ALA A 367 10.74 10.79 13.92
C ALA A 367 11.18 12.14 14.50
N GLN A 368 11.29 12.24 15.82
CA GLN A 368 11.83 13.42 16.52
C GLN A 368 13.32 13.63 16.18
N ASP A 369 14.14 12.59 16.33
CA ASP A 369 15.61 12.68 16.16
C ASP A 369 15.99 13.04 14.72
N GLU A 370 15.24 12.52 13.76
CA GLU A 370 15.46 12.77 12.33
C GLU A 370 14.61 13.91 11.78
N LYS A 371 13.81 14.58 12.58
CA LYS A 371 12.94 15.68 12.11
C LYS A 371 12.11 15.26 10.90
N VAL A 372 11.42 14.13 11.01
CA VAL A 372 10.59 13.58 9.93
C VAL A 372 9.48 14.58 9.59
N THR A 373 9.35 14.89 8.29
CA THR A 373 8.33 15.82 7.78
C THR A 373 7.08 15.09 7.29
N VAL A 374 7.27 13.87 6.75
CA VAL A 374 6.20 13.00 6.27
C VAL A 374 6.36 11.62 6.91
N PHE A 375 5.36 11.22 7.69
CA PHE A 375 5.36 9.96 8.44
C PHE A 375 4.29 9.01 7.89
N GLY A 376 4.71 7.95 7.23
CA GLY A 376 3.84 6.92 6.67
C GLY A 376 3.77 5.66 7.55
N THR A 377 2.57 5.13 7.71
CA THR A 377 2.33 3.91 8.50
C THR A 377 1.08 3.15 8.04
N SER A 378 0.69 2.10 8.78
CA SER A 378 -0.57 1.39 8.56
C SER A 378 -1.68 1.88 9.48
N ALA A 379 -2.93 1.73 9.03
CA ALA A 379 -4.10 2.00 9.87
C ALA A 379 -4.08 1.17 11.16
N LYS A 380 -3.56 -0.07 11.10
CA LYS A 380 -3.39 -0.93 12.27
C LYS A 380 -2.46 -0.33 13.33
N TYR A 381 -1.34 0.27 12.91
CA TYR A 381 -0.41 0.90 13.86
C TYR A 381 -1.07 2.07 14.58
N ILE A 382 -1.78 2.94 13.85
CA ILE A 382 -2.51 4.07 14.42
C ILE A 382 -3.55 3.57 15.43
N SER A 383 -4.40 2.61 15.05
CA SER A 383 -5.42 2.04 15.95
C SER A 383 -4.82 1.34 17.18
N ALA A 384 -3.67 0.69 17.04
CA ALA A 384 -2.99 0.06 18.18
C ALA A 384 -2.45 1.09 19.20
N LEU A 385 -1.89 2.21 18.71
CA LEU A 385 -1.45 3.32 19.57
C LEU A 385 -2.64 3.98 20.28
N GLU A 386 -3.75 4.20 19.56
CA GLU A 386 -5.00 4.72 20.11
C GLU A 386 -5.48 3.86 21.28
N LYS A 387 -5.59 2.53 21.06
CA LYS A 387 -6.01 1.57 22.08
C LYS A 387 -5.04 1.45 23.26
N ALA A 388 -3.74 1.66 23.02
CA ALA A 388 -2.71 1.69 24.05
C ALA A 388 -2.65 3.03 24.81
N GLY A 389 -3.40 4.04 24.37
CA GLY A 389 -3.40 5.38 24.97
C GLY A 389 -2.08 6.13 24.80
N VAL A 390 -1.28 5.78 23.80
CA VAL A 390 -0.02 6.48 23.48
C VAL A 390 -0.34 7.82 22.85
N ARG A 391 0.30 8.88 23.30
CA ARG A 391 0.06 10.24 22.84
C ARG A 391 1.38 10.89 22.37
N PRO A 392 1.79 10.66 21.12
CA PRO A 392 3.09 11.12 20.63
C PRO A 392 3.38 12.60 20.85
N LYS A 393 2.38 13.49 20.66
CA LYS A 393 2.57 14.94 20.87
C LYS A 393 2.93 15.34 22.32
N ASP A 394 2.57 14.52 23.31
CA ASP A 394 2.82 14.80 24.71
C ASP A 394 4.20 14.26 25.17
N GLU A 395 4.74 13.30 24.41
CA GLU A 395 6.01 12.61 24.71
C GLU A 395 7.17 13.04 23.83
N PHE A 396 6.91 13.51 22.60
CA PHE A 396 7.91 13.82 21.58
C PHE A 396 7.74 15.23 20.99
N SER A 397 8.83 15.84 20.57
CA SER A 397 8.82 17.12 19.86
C SER A 397 8.86 16.88 18.35
N LEU A 398 7.74 17.13 17.67
CA LEU A 398 7.57 16.86 16.24
C LEU A 398 7.22 18.13 15.43
N PRO A 399 7.99 19.25 15.57
CA PRO A 399 7.63 20.54 14.95
C PRO A 399 7.68 20.53 13.43
N ASP A 400 8.44 19.60 12.84
CA ASP A 400 8.63 19.49 11.39
C ASP A 400 7.60 18.54 10.73
N LEU A 401 6.85 17.76 11.54
CA LEU A 401 5.87 16.81 11.04
C LEU A 401 4.65 17.54 10.46
N ARG A 402 4.46 17.44 9.15
CA ARG A 402 3.38 18.11 8.43
C ARG A 402 2.35 17.17 7.79
N THR A 403 2.70 15.90 7.60
CA THR A 403 1.83 14.91 6.95
C THR A 403 1.96 13.54 7.60
N VAL A 404 0.84 12.92 7.89
CA VAL A 404 0.75 11.51 8.27
C VAL A 404 0.02 10.75 7.17
N LEU A 405 0.64 9.67 6.65
CA LEU A 405 0.05 8.80 5.64
C LEU A 405 -0.40 7.50 6.28
N SER A 406 -1.56 6.98 5.88
CA SER A 406 -2.09 5.71 6.37
C SER A 406 -2.61 4.84 5.25
N THR A 407 -2.21 3.55 5.22
CA THR A 407 -2.73 2.55 4.27
C THR A 407 -2.69 1.14 4.83
N GLY A 408 -2.98 0.14 3.99
CA GLY A 408 -2.99 -1.29 4.32
C GLY A 408 -4.37 -1.81 4.68
N SER A 409 -5.20 -0.99 5.30
CA SER A 409 -6.63 -1.21 5.56
C SER A 409 -7.33 0.15 5.67
N PRO A 410 -8.67 0.21 5.56
CA PRO A 410 -9.42 1.44 5.80
C PRO A 410 -9.13 2.00 7.20
N LEU A 411 -8.83 3.29 7.28
CA LEU A 411 -8.64 3.98 8.56
C LEU A 411 -10.02 4.29 9.18
N ALA A 412 -10.25 3.85 10.41
CA ALA A 412 -11.50 4.10 11.10
C ALA A 412 -11.69 5.60 11.39
N PRO A 413 -12.93 6.14 11.34
CA PRO A 413 -13.18 7.56 11.63
C PRO A 413 -12.67 8.00 13.02
N GLU A 414 -12.72 7.14 14.03
CA GLU A 414 -12.20 7.38 15.37
C GLU A 414 -10.68 7.61 15.36
N SER A 415 -9.96 6.88 14.51
CA SER A 415 -8.52 7.05 14.36
C SER A 415 -8.14 8.39 13.70
N PHE A 416 -9.05 9.04 12.94
CA PHE A 416 -8.86 10.44 12.53
C PHE A 416 -8.88 11.36 13.76
N ASP A 417 -9.85 11.20 14.63
CA ASP A 417 -9.96 11.98 15.87
C ASP A 417 -8.71 11.79 16.74
N TYR A 418 -8.24 10.54 16.88
CA TYR A 418 -7.02 10.23 17.62
C TYR A 418 -5.79 10.93 17.03
N VAL A 419 -5.60 10.91 15.69
CA VAL A 419 -4.43 11.55 15.04
C VAL A 419 -4.40 13.03 15.37
N TYR A 420 -5.53 13.74 15.28
CA TYR A 420 -5.60 15.18 15.58
C TYR A 420 -5.50 15.48 17.07
N ASP A 421 -5.99 14.60 17.93
CA ASP A 421 -5.90 14.77 19.39
C ASP A 421 -4.55 14.33 19.97
N ALA A 422 -3.92 13.27 19.46
CA ALA A 422 -2.78 12.64 20.11
C ALA A 422 -1.45 12.75 19.34
N ILE A 423 -1.47 13.02 18.02
CA ILE A 423 -0.24 13.14 17.20
C ILE A 423 0.03 14.62 16.87
N GLY A 424 -0.93 15.31 16.27
CA GLY A 424 -0.74 16.73 15.93
C GLY A 424 -2.00 17.37 15.35
N GLY A 425 -2.35 18.56 15.85
CA GLY A 425 -3.57 19.27 15.42
C GLY A 425 -3.46 20.02 14.10
N ASP A 426 -2.23 20.34 13.65
CA ASP A 426 -1.99 21.06 12.40
C ASP A 426 -1.12 20.23 11.44
N LEU A 427 -1.67 19.12 10.98
CA LEU A 427 -1.04 18.25 9.98
C LEU A 427 -2.09 17.69 9.01
N GLN A 428 -1.65 17.35 7.81
CA GLN A 428 -2.47 16.61 6.85
C GLN A 428 -2.48 15.13 7.22
N LEU A 429 -3.66 14.57 7.51
CA LEU A 429 -3.84 13.11 7.58
C LEU A 429 -4.33 12.62 6.22
N ALA A 430 -3.49 11.89 5.50
CA ALA A 430 -3.83 11.32 4.21
C ALA A 430 -4.01 9.80 4.33
N SER A 431 -5.24 9.33 4.39
CA SER A 431 -5.55 7.93 4.12
C SER A 431 -5.41 7.67 2.62
N ILE A 432 -4.73 6.58 2.23
CA ILE A 432 -4.47 6.26 0.83
C ILE A 432 -4.93 4.84 0.51
N SER A 433 -5.50 4.65 -0.69
CA SER A 433 -5.95 3.35 -1.20
C SER A 433 -5.47 3.12 -2.62
N GLY A 434 -4.91 1.94 -2.81
CA GLY A 434 -4.38 1.46 -4.06
C GLY A 434 -3.86 0.03 -3.88
N GLY A 435 -2.87 -0.37 -4.65
CA GLY A 435 -2.38 -1.73 -4.51
C GLY A 435 -1.08 -2.01 -5.24
N THR A 436 -0.52 -3.18 -4.92
CA THR A 436 0.61 -3.76 -5.65
C THR A 436 0.29 -3.90 -7.15
N ASP A 437 -0.98 -4.12 -7.46
CA ASP A 437 -1.50 -4.31 -8.82
C ASP A 437 -1.23 -3.10 -9.73
N ILE A 438 -1.23 -1.90 -9.19
CA ILE A 438 -0.94 -0.66 -9.94
C ILE A 438 0.33 0.05 -9.46
N LEU A 439 0.96 -0.48 -8.41
CA LEU A 439 2.13 0.12 -7.73
C LEU A 439 1.90 1.60 -7.37
N SER A 440 0.69 1.94 -6.96
CA SER A 440 0.17 3.30 -6.89
C SER A 440 -1.08 3.37 -6.02
N CYS A 441 -1.68 4.59 -5.98
CA CYS A 441 -2.95 4.88 -5.34
C CYS A 441 -4.00 5.34 -6.34
N PHE A 442 -5.24 4.84 -6.20
CA PHE A 442 -6.42 5.37 -6.87
C PHE A 442 -7.01 6.58 -6.11
N ALA A 443 -6.95 6.52 -4.78
CA ALA A 443 -7.39 7.58 -3.90
C ALA A 443 -6.32 7.88 -2.86
N LEU A 444 -6.09 9.17 -2.57
CA LEU A 444 -4.96 9.58 -1.75
C LEU A 444 -5.14 10.99 -1.17
N GLY A 445 -4.08 11.52 -0.55
CA GLY A 445 -4.03 12.86 0.01
C GLY A 445 -4.02 13.95 -1.04
N ASN A 446 -4.37 15.16 -0.60
CA ASN A 446 -4.28 16.37 -1.40
C ASN A 446 -3.99 17.56 -0.48
N PRO A 447 -2.87 18.27 -0.69
CA PRO A 447 -2.48 19.37 0.19
C PRO A 447 -3.33 20.63 0.03
N LEU A 448 -4.22 20.69 -0.99
CA LEU A 448 -5.14 21.81 -1.23
C LEU A 448 -6.51 21.64 -0.56
N LEU A 449 -6.89 20.39 -0.24
CA LEU A 449 -8.23 20.04 0.19
C LEU A 449 -8.32 19.79 1.71
N PRO A 450 -9.51 20.00 2.31
CA PRO A 450 -9.73 19.62 3.69
C PRO A 450 -9.63 18.11 3.88
N VAL A 451 -9.24 17.67 5.08
CA VAL A 451 -9.38 16.30 5.53
C VAL A 451 -10.75 16.13 6.18
N ARG A 452 -11.56 15.25 5.64
CA ARG A 452 -12.84 14.86 6.22
C ARG A 452 -12.72 13.57 7.00
N ARG A 453 -13.41 13.49 8.11
CA ARG A 453 -13.40 12.35 9.02
C ARG A 453 -13.85 11.06 8.30
N GLY A 454 -12.97 10.08 8.20
CA GLY A 454 -13.27 8.77 7.60
C GLY A 454 -13.23 8.72 6.07
N GLU A 455 -12.79 9.79 5.40
CA GLU A 455 -12.66 9.84 3.95
C GLU A 455 -11.19 9.88 3.49
N LEU A 456 -10.93 9.31 2.33
CA LEU A 456 -9.75 9.63 1.53
C LEU A 456 -10.04 10.93 0.78
N GLN A 457 -9.07 11.87 0.76
CA GLN A 457 -9.35 13.26 0.36
C GLN A 457 -9.80 13.40 -1.09
N CYS A 458 -9.27 12.61 -2.03
CA CYS A 458 -9.61 12.75 -3.45
C CYS A 458 -9.21 11.52 -4.28
N ARG A 459 -9.71 11.47 -5.51
CA ARG A 459 -9.20 10.63 -6.59
C ARG A 459 -7.84 11.17 -7.06
N GLY A 460 -6.91 10.28 -7.41
CA GLY A 460 -5.59 10.67 -7.91
C GLY A 460 -5.65 11.34 -9.29
N LEU A 461 -4.85 12.39 -9.53
CA LEU A 461 -4.70 12.99 -10.85
C LEU A 461 -4.26 11.94 -11.89
N GLY A 462 -4.78 12.05 -13.11
CA GLY A 462 -4.49 11.14 -14.22
C GLY A 462 -5.08 9.73 -14.05
N MET A 463 -5.93 9.51 -13.03
CA MET A 463 -6.60 8.24 -12.74
C MET A 463 -8.11 8.42 -12.88
N ALA A 464 -8.71 7.90 -13.95
CA ALA A 464 -10.15 8.04 -14.22
C ALA A 464 -10.99 7.11 -13.33
N VAL A 465 -10.85 7.29 -12.01
CA VAL A 465 -11.52 6.49 -10.97
C VAL A 465 -12.99 6.84 -10.91
N GLN A 466 -13.82 5.81 -10.90
CA GLN A 466 -15.26 5.88 -10.69
C GLN A 466 -15.71 4.76 -9.74
N ILE A 467 -16.91 4.89 -9.20
CA ILE A 467 -17.60 3.83 -8.48
C ILE A 467 -18.77 3.38 -9.34
N TRP A 468 -18.80 2.08 -9.68
CA TRP A 468 -19.84 1.53 -10.55
C TRP A 468 -20.74 0.58 -9.79
N ASN A 469 -22.05 0.70 -10.04
CA ASN A 469 -23.04 -0.27 -9.57
C ASN A 469 -22.94 -1.59 -10.36
N GLU A 470 -23.77 -2.57 -10.00
CA GLU A 470 -23.78 -3.88 -10.67
C GLU A 470 -24.21 -3.83 -12.14
N ALA A 471 -24.93 -2.79 -12.54
CA ALA A 471 -25.32 -2.57 -13.93
C ALA A 471 -24.19 -1.91 -14.78
N GLY A 472 -23.02 -1.66 -14.20
CA GLY A 472 -21.89 -1.01 -14.88
C GLY A 472 -22.11 0.47 -15.10
N GLN A 473 -22.87 1.13 -14.23
CA GLN A 473 -23.14 2.57 -14.30
C GLN A 473 -22.43 3.31 -13.17
N PRO A 474 -21.85 4.49 -13.43
CA PRO A 474 -21.22 5.29 -12.38
C PRO A 474 -22.26 5.83 -11.39
N VAL A 475 -21.90 5.79 -10.10
CA VAL A 475 -22.72 6.26 -8.99
C VAL A 475 -21.90 7.18 -8.07
N VAL A 476 -22.60 8.10 -7.39
CA VAL A 476 -22.05 9.02 -6.36
C VAL A 476 -22.97 8.96 -5.15
N GLY A 477 -22.41 8.89 -3.95
CA GLY A 477 -23.18 8.71 -2.70
C GLY A 477 -23.79 7.32 -2.55
N GLU A 478 -23.35 6.37 -3.38
CA GLU A 478 -23.79 4.98 -3.34
C GLU A 478 -22.57 4.04 -3.35
N HIS A 479 -22.72 2.87 -2.78
CA HIS A 479 -21.68 1.85 -2.76
C HIS A 479 -21.59 1.11 -4.11
N GLY A 480 -20.37 0.81 -4.52
CA GLY A 480 -20.12 0.07 -5.75
C GLY A 480 -18.69 -0.44 -5.88
N GLU A 481 -18.38 -0.93 -7.06
CA GLU A 481 -17.04 -1.36 -7.42
C GLU A 481 -16.17 -0.18 -7.81
N LEU A 482 -14.96 -0.10 -7.23
CA LEU A 482 -13.96 0.85 -7.67
C LEU A 482 -13.40 0.42 -9.03
N VAL A 483 -13.57 1.28 -10.02
CA VAL A 483 -13.07 1.06 -11.37
C VAL A 483 -12.19 2.20 -11.84
N CYS A 484 -11.27 1.92 -12.79
CA CYS A 484 -10.58 2.94 -13.56
C CYS A 484 -10.96 2.78 -15.02
N THR A 485 -11.50 3.83 -15.61
CA THR A 485 -12.17 3.75 -16.91
C THR A 485 -11.27 4.14 -18.09
N GLN A 486 -10.05 4.60 -17.81
CA GLN A 486 -9.08 5.01 -18.83
C GLN A 486 -7.69 4.46 -18.52
N PRO A 487 -6.81 4.38 -19.55
CA PRO A 487 -5.42 4.00 -19.36
C PRO A 487 -4.66 4.91 -18.40
N PHE A 488 -3.74 4.33 -17.66
CA PHE A 488 -2.81 5.05 -16.77
C PHE A 488 -1.40 4.43 -16.86
N PRO A 489 -0.32 5.21 -16.69
CA PRO A 489 1.03 4.76 -16.99
C PRO A 489 1.55 3.61 -16.12
N SER A 490 1.06 3.47 -14.89
CA SER A 490 1.49 2.42 -13.95
C SER A 490 0.66 1.13 -14.01
N ALA A 491 -0.21 0.98 -15.02
CA ALA A 491 -0.80 -0.33 -15.32
C ALA A 491 0.31 -1.37 -15.48
N PRO A 492 0.15 -2.60 -14.96
CA PRO A 492 1.15 -3.64 -15.13
C PRO A 492 1.51 -3.83 -16.60
N VAL A 493 2.81 -3.99 -16.89
CA VAL A 493 3.27 -4.33 -18.23
C VAL A 493 2.73 -5.70 -18.66
N CYS A 494 2.73 -6.65 -17.73
CA CYS A 494 2.18 -7.99 -17.87
C CYS A 494 2.19 -8.72 -16.54
N PHE A 495 1.64 -9.93 -16.48
CA PHE A 495 2.01 -10.90 -15.46
C PHE A 495 3.17 -11.77 -15.97
N TRP A 496 4.12 -12.05 -15.11
CA TRP A 496 5.22 -12.95 -15.44
C TRP A 496 4.70 -14.36 -15.75
N ASN A 497 5.19 -14.98 -16.82
CA ASN A 497 4.72 -16.28 -17.31
C ASN A 497 3.22 -16.30 -17.73
N ASP A 498 2.70 -15.20 -18.29
CA ASP A 498 1.35 -15.03 -18.81
C ASP A 498 1.40 -14.52 -20.26
N ALA A 499 1.95 -15.35 -21.14
CA ALA A 499 2.32 -14.94 -22.50
C ALA A 499 1.13 -14.50 -23.39
N ASP A 500 -0.06 -15.04 -23.13
CA ASP A 500 -1.31 -14.67 -23.81
C ASP A 500 -2.12 -13.59 -23.08
N GLY A 501 -1.65 -13.14 -21.89
CA GLY A 501 -2.32 -12.13 -21.06
C GLY A 501 -3.66 -12.59 -20.47
N ALA A 502 -3.96 -13.89 -20.51
CA ALA A 502 -5.24 -14.41 -20.07
C ALA A 502 -5.46 -14.20 -18.55
N ARG A 503 -4.44 -14.44 -17.71
CA ARG A 503 -4.54 -14.22 -16.26
C ARG A 503 -4.63 -12.75 -15.91
N TYR A 504 -3.92 -11.89 -16.66
CA TYR A 504 -3.98 -10.44 -16.49
C TYR A 504 -5.39 -9.93 -16.83
N LYS A 505 -5.95 -10.36 -17.97
CA LYS A 505 -7.32 -10.02 -18.37
C LYS A 505 -8.34 -10.49 -17.32
N ALA A 506 -8.25 -11.74 -16.90
CA ALA A 506 -9.14 -12.32 -15.89
C ALA A 506 -9.10 -11.58 -14.55
N ALA A 507 -7.93 -11.06 -14.16
CA ALA A 507 -7.78 -10.38 -12.89
C ALA A 507 -8.48 -9.02 -12.81
N TYR A 508 -8.59 -8.29 -13.94
CA TYR A 508 -9.01 -6.87 -13.89
C TYR A 508 -10.10 -6.49 -14.90
N PHE A 509 -10.33 -7.27 -15.98
CA PHE A 509 -11.16 -6.85 -17.12
C PHE A 509 -12.33 -7.78 -17.44
N GLU A 510 -12.52 -8.87 -16.66
CA GLU A 510 -13.66 -9.78 -16.89
C GLU A 510 -14.96 -9.26 -16.30
N ARG A 511 -14.90 -8.48 -15.23
CA ARG A 511 -16.10 -7.98 -14.56
C ARG A 511 -16.83 -6.93 -15.39
N PHE A 512 -16.08 -6.01 -15.99
CA PHE A 512 -16.58 -5.00 -16.91
C PHE A 512 -15.64 -4.98 -18.12
N ASP A 513 -16.15 -5.29 -19.29
CA ASP A 513 -15.34 -5.47 -20.48
C ASP A 513 -14.52 -4.22 -20.83
N GLY A 514 -13.21 -4.37 -20.90
CA GLY A 514 -12.25 -3.29 -21.18
C GLY A 514 -12.04 -2.27 -20.07
N ILE A 515 -12.68 -2.41 -18.90
CA ILE A 515 -12.59 -1.51 -17.76
C ILE A 515 -11.84 -2.18 -16.61
N TRP A 516 -10.89 -1.47 -16.02
CA TRP A 516 -10.16 -1.95 -14.85
C TRP A 516 -11.08 -2.02 -13.62
N ALA A 517 -11.41 -3.21 -13.15
CA ALA A 517 -12.09 -3.43 -11.88
C ALA A 517 -11.05 -3.80 -10.81
N HIS A 518 -10.92 -2.96 -9.76
CA HIS A 518 -9.84 -3.13 -8.80
C HIS A 518 -10.12 -4.21 -7.74
N GLY A 519 -11.40 -4.51 -7.53
CA GLY A 519 -11.81 -5.43 -6.48
C GLY A 519 -11.93 -4.76 -5.11
N ASP A 520 -12.12 -3.45 -5.06
CA ASP A 520 -12.46 -2.69 -3.86
C ASP A 520 -13.92 -2.23 -3.91
N PHE A 521 -14.65 -2.44 -2.80
CA PHE A 521 -16.01 -1.97 -2.62
C PHE A 521 -15.95 -0.61 -1.92
N ALA A 522 -16.42 0.44 -2.61
CA ALA A 522 -16.18 1.81 -2.21
C ALA A 522 -17.37 2.72 -2.52
N GLU A 523 -17.32 3.95 -2.02
CA GLU A 523 -18.25 5.04 -2.29
C GLU A 523 -17.44 6.28 -2.71
N LEU A 524 -17.89 6.97 -3.76
CA LEU A 524 -17.47 8.31 -4.10
C LEU A 524 -18.45 9.29 -3.46
N THR A 525 -17.94 10.14 -2.55
CA THR A 525 -18.78 11.11 -1.86
C THR A 525 -19.13 12.32 -2.75
N GLU A 526 -20.18 13.06 -2.41
CA GLU A 526 -20.58 14.28 -3.15
C GLU A 526 -19.49 15.36 -3.17
N ASP A 527 -18.62 15.39 -2.15
CA ASP A 527 -17.48 16.31 -2.05
C ASP A 527 -16.24 15.82 -2.84
N GLY A 528 -16.32 14.65 -3.50
CA GLY A 528 -15.25 14.07 -4.31
C GLY A 528 -14.23 13.24 -3.54
N GLY A 529 -14.41 13.04 -2.24
CA GLY A 529 -13.67 12.10 -1.41
C GLY A 529 -14.12 10.66 -1.66
N LEU A 530 -13.41 9.70 -1.11
CA LEU A 530 -13.76 8.28 -1.20
C LEU A 530 -13.85 7.63 0.19
N VAL A 531 -14.75 6.66 0.31
CA VAL A 531 -14.83 5.77 1.48
C VAL A 531 -14.63 4.33 1.00
N ILE A 532 -13.64 3.64 1.55
CA ILE A 532 -13.40 2.23 1.25
C ILE A 532 -14.15 1.36 2.27
N HIS A 533 -15.00 0.48 1.79
CA HIS A 533 -15.85 -0.42 2.59
C HIS A 533 -15.27 -1.84 2.70
N GLY A 534 -14.20 -2.13 1.96
CA GLY A 534 -13.49 -3.41 1.98
C GLY A 534 -13.22 -3.95 0.58
N ARG A 535 -12.82 -5.23 0.53
CA ARG A 535 -12.60 -5.92 -0.76
C ARG A 535 -13.93 -6.40 -1.34
N SER A 536 -14.10 -6.27 -2.65
CA SER A 536 -15.33 -6.73 -3.33
C SER A 536 -15.53 -8.23 -3.26
N ASP A 537 -14.45 -9.02 -3.16
CA ASP A 537 -14.48 -10.47 -3.01
C ASP A 537 -14.78 -10.92 -1.58
N SER A 538 -14.64 -10.04 -0.57
CA SER A 538 -15.02 -10.29 0.82
C SER A 538 -16.34 -9.62 1.22
N VAL A 539 -17.02 -8.97 0.29
CA VAL A 539 -18.35 -8.37 0.50
C VAL A 539 -19.36 -9.45 0.92
N LEU A 540 -20.07 -9.17 2.02
CA LEU A 540 -21.14 -10.01 2.52
C LEU A 540 -22.42 -9.76 1.69
N ASN A 541 -23.26 -10.80 1.52
CA ASN A 541 -24.47 -10.66 0.72
C ASN A 541 -25.70 -11.29 1.40
N PRO A 542 -26.04 -10.92 2.64
CA PRO A 542 -27.20 -11.47 3.35
C PRO A 542 -28.49 -10.98 2.73
N GLY A 543 -29.35 -11.93 2.30
CA GLY A 543 -30.65 -11.64 1.65
C GLY A 543 -30.51 -10.76 0.40
N GLY A 544 -29.43 -10.91 -0.37
CA GLY A 544 -29.21 -10.20 -1.62
C GLY A 544 -28.71 -8.75 -1.48
N VAL A 545 -28.38 -8.28 -0.27
CA VAL A 545 -27.83 -6.93 -0.03
C VAL A 545 -26.33 -7.01 0.19
N ARG A 546 -25.57 -6.29 -0.62
CA ARG A 546 -24.09 -6.20 -0.48
C ARG A 546 -23.71 -5.32 0.71
N ILE A 547 -22.84 -5.84 1.57
CA ILE A 547 -22.37 -5.20 2.80
C ILE A 547 -20.85 -5.28 2.85
N GLY A 548 -20.18 -4.15 3.00
CA GLY A 548 -18.74 -4.10 3.22
C GLY A 548 -18.39 -4.56 4.64
N THR A 549 -17.37 -5.44 4.76
CA THR A 549 -16.94 -5.93 6.08
C THR A 549 -16.48 -4.81 6.99
N ALA A 550 -15.84 -3.77 6.44
CA ALA A 550 -15.40 -2.59 7.20
C ALA A 550 -16.56 -1.82 7.85
N GLU A 551 -17.78 -1.89 7.30
CA GLU A 551 -18.95 -1.26 7.91
C GLU A 551 -19.29 -1.86 9.26
N ILE A 552 -19.09 -3.19 9.42
CA ILE A 552 -19.28 -3.90 10.68
C ILE A 552 -18.12 -3.60 11.64
N TYR A 553 -16.86 -3.68 11.17
CA TYR A 553 -15.68 -3.43 12.02
C TYR A 553 -15.74 -2.06 12.69
N ARG A 554 -16.06 -1.01 11.92
CA ARG A 554 -16.19 0.37 12.43
C ARG A 554 -17.19 0.52 13.58
N GLN A 555 -18.17 -0.35 13.70
CA GLN A 555 -19.16 -0.27 14.80
C GLN A 555 -18.73 -1.12 15.98
N VAL A 556 -18.25 -2.32 15.70
CA VAL A 556 -17.90 -3.30 16.74
C VAL A 556 -16.67 -2.88 17.53
N GLU A 557 -15.68 -2.33 16.86
CA GLU A 557 -14.40 -1.93 17.45
C GLU A 557 -14.46 -0.63 18.27
N LYS A 558 -15.61 0.04 18.28
CA LYS A 558 -15.92 1.14 19.22
C LYS A 558 -16.15 0.66 20.65
N LEU A 559 -16.46 -0.62 20.84
CA LEU A 559 -16.67 -1.18 22.17
C LEU A 559 -15.31 -1.41 22.85
N ASP A 560 -15.13 -0.88 24.04
CA ASP A 560 -13.88 -0.96 24.79
C ASP A 560 -13.42 -2.39 25.06
N GLU A 561 -14.34 -3.33 25.11
CA GLU A 561 -14.08 -4.75 25.35
C GLU A 561 -13.46 -5.47 24.14
N ILE A 562 -13.52 -4.87 22.95
CA ILE A 562 -13.12 -5.51 21.68
C ILE A 562 -11.81 -4.90 21.20
N ILE A 563 -10.80 -5.74 21.04
CA ILE A 563 -9.51 -5.35 20.47
C ILE A 563 -9.59 -5.29 18.94
N GLU A 564 -10.19 -6.32 18.33
CA GLU A 564 -10.22 -6.49 16.89
C GLU A 564 -11.37 -7.40 16.47
N SER A 565 -11.80 -7.28 15.20
CA SER A 565 -12.89 -8.11 14.68
C SER A 565 -12.65 -8.53 13.22
N ILE A 566 -13.27 -9.66 12.83
CA ILE A 566 -13.32 -10.12 11.43
C ILE A 566 -14.72 -10.69 11.16
N ALA A 567 -15.32 -10.28 10.04
CA ALA A 567 -16.63 -10.73 9.60
C ALA A 567 -16.52 -11.53 8.31
N ILE A 568 -17.29 -12.63 8.23
CA ILE A 568 -17.41 -13.44 7.03
C ILE A 568 -18.87 -13.72 6.73
N GLY A 569 -19.16 -14.01 5.45
CA GLY A 569 -20.42 -14.59 5.04
C GLY A 569 -20.34 -16.12 5.12
N GLN A 570 -21.17 -16.74 5.95
CA GLN A 570 -21.35 -18.19 5.98
C GLN A 570 -22.60 -18.56 5.16
N ASN A 571 -22.44 -19.49 4.21
CA ASN A 571 -23.57 -20.05 3.49
C ASN A 571 -24.46 -20.83 4.47
N TRP A 572 -25.74 -20.47 4.59
CA TRP A 572 -26.66 -21.02 5.56
C TRP A 572 -28.11 -20.98 5.06
N ASN A 573 -28.79 -22.12 5.01
CA ASN A 573 -30.20 -22.23 4.61
C ASN A 573 -30.55 -21.51 3.29
N ASP A 574 -29.75 -21.76 2.23
CA ASP A 574 -29.89 -21.17 0.89
C ASP A 574 -29.68 -19.64 0.83
N ASP A 575 -29.10 -19.05 1.89
CA ASP A 575 -28.73 -17.63 1.97
C ASP A 575 -27.34 -17.49 2.58
N VAL A 576 -26.92 -16.27 2.85
CA VAL A 576 -25.65 -15.91 3.55
C VAL A 576 -26.00 -15.30 4.89
N ARG A 577 -25.46 -15.86 5.98
CA ARG A 577 -25.51 -15.18 7.29
C ARG A 577 -24.18 -14.54 7.65
N VAL A 578 -24.23 -13.41 8.33
CA VAL A 578 -23.06 -12.72 8.85
C VAL A 578 -22.57 -13.45 10.11
N VAL A 579 -21.32 -13.89 10.08
CA VAL A 579 -20.61 -14.42 11.25
C VAL A 579 -19.50 -13.44 11.61
N LEU A 580 -19.47 -12.99 12.86
CA LEU A 580 -18.49 -12.07 13.41
C LEU A 580 -17.60 -12.81 14.41
N PHE A 581 -16.29 -12.71 14.22
CA PHE A 581 -15.31 -13.15 15.21
C PHE A 581 -14.70 -11.93 15.87
N VAL A 582 -14.45 -12.01 17.16
CA VAL A 582 -13.92 -10.90 17.96
C VAL A 582 -12.75 -11.34 18.84
N ILE A 583 -11.72 -10.50 18.93
CA ILE A 583 -10.67 -10.59 19.94
C ILE A 583 -11.09 -9.70 21.11
N LEU A 584 -11.20 -10.27 22.30
CA LEU A 584 -11.58 -9.56 23.50
C LEU A 584 -10.37 -9.08 24.30
N ARG A 585 -10.52 -8.02 25.07
CA ARG A 585 -9.50 -7.61 26.05
C ARG A 585 -9.34 -8.66 27.14
N ASP A 586 -8.15 -8.70 27.72
CA ASP A 586 -7.84 -9.60 28.83
C ASP A 586 -8.87 -9.46 29.98
N GLY A 587 -9.39 -10.61 30.42
CA GLY A 587 -10.38 -10.68 31.49
C GLY A 587 -11.84 -10.45 31.05
N VAL A 588 -12.08 -10.06 29.82
CA VAL A 588 -13.44 -9.93 29.25
C VAL A 588 -13.92 -11.28 28.72
N LYS A 589 -15.21 -11.56 28.89
CA LYS A 589 -15.88 -12.75 28.35
C LYS A 589 -16.97 -12.34 27.37
N LEU A 590 -17.14 -13.12 26.31
CA LEU A 590 -18.25 -12.96 25.37
C LEU A 590 -19.52 -13.55 25.99
N ASP A 591 -20.13 -12.82 26.89
CA ASP A 591 -21.42 -13.19 27.49
C ASP A 591 -22.59 -12.65 26.65
N ASP A 592 -23.81 -12.99 27.08
CA ASP A 592 -25.03 -12.59 26.36
C ASP A 592 -25.23 -11.06 26.35
N ASP A 593 -24.78 -10.36 27.40
CA ASP A 593 -24.87 -8.90 27.46
C ASP A 593 -23.95 -8.23 26.42
N LEU A 594 -22.70 -8.65 26.35
CA LEU A 594 -21.76 -8.15 25.34
C LEU A 594 -22.23 -8.46 23.91
N GLN A 595 -22.73 -9.67 23.66
CA GLN A 595 -23.31 -10.03 22.37
C GLN A 595 -24.51 -9.15 22.00
N LEU A 596 -25.39 -8.85 22.97
CA LEU A 596 -26.52 -7.94 22.75
C LEU A 596 -26.04 -6.51 22.42
N ARG A 597 -25.03 -6.02 23.12
CA ARG A 597 -24.43 -4.69 22.87
C ARG A 597 -23.78 -4.63 21.49
N ILE A 598 -23.05 -5.66 21.07
CA ILE A 598 -22.47 -5.75 19.73
C ILE A 598 -23.60 -5.68 18.67
N ARG A 599 -24.63 -6.52 18.80
CA ARG A 599 -25.75 -6.50 17.84
C ARG A 599 -26.50 -5.16 17.85
N LYS A 600 -26.62 -4.54 19.01
CA LYS A 600 -27.27 -3.24 19.16
C LYS A 600 -26.49 -2.15 18.47
N VAL A 601 -25.19 -2.02 18.74
CA VAL A 601 -24.37 -0.96 18.13
C VAL A 601 -24.30 -1.09 16.61
N VAL A 602 -24.23 -2.31 16.08
CA VAL A 602 -24.29 -2.55 14.66
C VAL A 602 -25.68 -2.13 14.10
N ARG A 603 -26.77 -2.57 14.73
CA ARG A 603 -28.13 -2.26 14.25
C ARG A 603 -28.44 -0.77 14.26
N GLU A 604 -28.01 -0.04 15.29
CA GLU A 604 -28.30 1.38 15.45
C GLU A 604 -27.50 2.28 14.49
N ASN A 605 -26.33 1.82 14.05
CA ASN A 605 -25.42 2.62 13.21
C ASN A 605 -25.29 2.11 11.76
N THR A 606 -25.99 1.03 11.41
CA THR A 606 -26.04 0.45 10.07
C THR A 606 -27.47 -0.06 9.77
N THR A 607 -27.62 -1.17 9.10
CA THR A 607 -28.93 -1.77 8.82
C THR A 607 -29.11 -3.11 9.56
N PRO A 608 -30.36 -3.60 9.73
CA PRO A 608 -30.61 -4.93 10.31
C PRO A 608 -29.86 -6.08 9.64
N ARG A 609 -29.47 -5.92 8.37
CA ARG A 609 -28.76 -6.96 7.60
C ARG A 609 -27.27 -7.07 7.95
N HIS A 610 -26.68 -6.02 8.53
CA HIS A 610 -25.31 -6.02 9.06
C HIS A 610 -25.19 -6.77 10.39
N VAL A 611 -26.30 -6.96 11.10
CA VAL A 611 -26.30 -7.54 12.44
C VAL A 611 -25.81 -8.99 12.38
N PRO A 612 -24.72 -9.34 13.09
CA PRO A 612 -24.22 -10.71 13.08
C PRO A 612 -25.23 -11.71 13.61
N ALA A 613 -25.48 -12.77 12.84
CA ALA A 613 -26.26 -13.91 13.29
C ALA A 613 -25.50 -14.69 14.38
N LYS A 614 -24.19 -14.85 14.16
CA LYS A 614 -23.30 -15.52 15.11
C LYS A 614 -22.15 -14.59 15.48
N ILE A 615 -21.76 -14.63 16.77
CA ILE A 615 -20.61 -13.91 17.30
C ILE A 615 -19.76 -14.92 18.08
N VAL A 616 -18.46 -15.00 17.74
CA VAL A 616 -17.54 -15.98 18.32
C VAL A 616 -16.28 -15.25 18.82
N ALA A 617 -15.85 -15.53 20.03
CA ALA A 617 -14.57 -15.03 20.53
C ALA A 617 -13.42 -15.92 20.05
N VAL A 618 -12.37 -15.31 19.54
CA VAL A 618 -11.14 -15.97 19.09
C VAL A 618 -9.91 -15.31 19.75
N PRO A 619 -8.83 -16.06 20.00
CA PRO A 619 -7.65 -15.48 20.61
C PRO A 619 -6.84 -14.64 19.62
N GLU A 620 -6.93 -14.91 18.32
CA GLU A 620 -6.15 -14.25 17.28
C GLU A 620 -6.86 -14.27 15.93
N ILE A 621 -6.64 -13.24 15.11
CA ILE A 621 -7.15 -13.12 13.72
C ILE A 621 -5.98 -13.28 12.75
N PRO A 622 -6.12 -14.14 11.71
CA PRO A 622 -5.07 -14.35 10.72
C PRO A 622 -4.87 -13.11 9.84
N ARG A 623 -3.59 -12.82 9.56
CA ARG A 623 -3.18 -11.66 8.78
C ARG A 623 -2.09 -11.99 7.79
N THR A 624 -2.05 -11.23 6.72
CA THR A 624 -0.88 -11.25 5.83
C THR A 624 0.33 -10.64 6.54
N LYS A 625 1.53 -10.90 6.04
CA LYS A 625 2.77 -10.30 6.55
C LYS A 625 2.79 -8.76 6.46
N SER A 626 1.99 -8.18 5.58
CA SER A 626 1.73 -6.73 5.52
C SER A 626 0.63 -6.25 6.49
N GLY A 627 0.11 -7.12 7.36
CA GLY A 627 -0.88 -6.79 8.38
C GLY A 627 -2.34 -6.76 7.92
N LYS A 628 -2.63 -7.12 6.67
CA LYS A 628 -4.01 -7.14 6.14
C LYS A 628 -4.80 -8.33 6.68
N ILE A 629 -6.07 -8.10 7.03
CA ILE A 629 -7.04 -9.15 7.38
C ILE A 629 -7.31 -10.05 6.16
N VAL A 630 -7.57 -11.32 6.39
CA VAL A 630 -7.76 -12.33 5.33
C VAL A 630 -9.11 -13.03 5.45
N GLU A 631 -10.19 -12.29 5.25
CA GLU A 631 -11.58 -12.77 5.38
C GLU A 631 -11.83 -14.04 4.56
N LEU A 632 -11.32 -14.09 3.33
CA LEU A 632 -11.51 -15.25 2.46
C LEU A 632 -10.84 -16.52 3.01
N ALA A 633 -9.68 -16.41 3.64
CA ALA A 633 -9.03 -17.56 4.27
C ALA A 633 -9.84 -18.07 5.45
N VAL A 634 -10.36 -17.17 6.30
CA VAL A 634 -11.26 -17.53 7.41
C VAL A 634 -12.55 -18.14 6.89
N ARG A 635 -13.15 -17.55 5.86
CA ARG A 635 -14.33 -18.10 5.21
C ARG A 635 -14.10 -19.54 4.71
N SER A 636 -12.97 -19.78 4.02
CA SER A 636 -12.62 -21.11 3.54
C SER A 636 -12.51 -22.12 4.68
N VAL A 637 -11.85 -21.76 5.80
CA VAL A 637 -11.76 -22.64 6.98
C VAL A 637 -13.14 -22.97 7.55
N VAL A 638 -14.00 -21.96 7.73
CA VAL A 638 -15.37 -22.16 8.25
C VAL A 638 -16.21 -23.06 7.34
N HIS A 639 -16.00 -22.99 6.01
CA HIS A 639 -16.68 -23.87 5.05
C HIS A 639 -15.97 -25.21 4.83
N ARG A 640 -14.89 -25.50 5.57
CA ARG A 640 -14.07 -26.72 5.42
C ARG A 640 -13.46 -26.86 4.03
N GLU A 641 -13.18 -25.73 3.39
CA GLU A 641 -12.50 -25.64 2.10
C GLU A 641 -10.98 -25.51 2.30
N PRO A 642 -10.14 -26.00 1.37
CA PRO A 642 -8.72 -25.83 1.46
C PRO A 642 -8.30 -24.36 1.43
N VAL A 643 -7.56 -23.90 2.42
CA VAL A 643 -6.92 -22.57 2.39
C VAL A 643 -5.65 -22.66 1.58
N LYS A 644 -5.59 -21.84 0.53
CA LYS A 644 -4.41 -21.72 -0.33
C LYS A 644 -3.51 -20.58 0.17
N ASN A 645 -2.20 -20.70 -0.06
CA ASN A 645 -1.22 -19.62 0.21
C ASN A 645 -1.12 -19.20 1.70
N THR A 646 -1.21 -20.15 2.62
CA THR A 646 -1.07 -19.93 4.08
C THR A 646 0.27 -19.31 4.45
N GLU A 647 1.29 -19.46 3.61
CA GLU A 647 2.65 -18.95 3.82
C GLU A 647 2.77 -17.43 3.65
N ALA A 648 1.77 -16.81 3.01
CA ALA A 648 1.66 -15.34 2.97
C ALA A 648 1.15 -14.74 4.30
N LEU A 649 0.71 -15.60 5.22
CA LEU A 649 0.23 -15.18 6.53
C LEU A 649 1.40 -14.95 7.49
N ALA A 650 1.23 -13.97 8.35
CA ALA A 650 2.15 -13.71 9.46
C ALA A 650 1.96 -14.73 10.59
N ASN A 651 0.72 -15.21 10.75
CA ASN A 651 0.29 -16.11 11.82
C ASN A 651 -0.67 -17.19 11.25
N PRO A 652 -0.17 -18.11 10.40
CA PRO A 652 -1.03 -19.13 9.77
C PRO A 652 -1.69 -20.07 10.78
N GLU A 653 -1.10 -20.27 11.95
CA GLU A 653 -1.65 -21.03 13.07
C GLU A 653 -2.96 -20.47 13.59
N ALA A 654 -3.19 -19.16 13.47
CA ALA A 654 -4.43 -18.50 13.86
C ALA A 654 -5.66 -19.06 13.11
N LEU A 655 -5.47 -19.60 11.90
CA LEU A 655 -6.55 -20.24 11.15
C LEU A 655 -7.21 -21.42 11.88
N ALA A 656 -6.46 -22.11 12.74
CA ALA A 656 -6.99 -23.22 13.52
C ALA A 656 -8.11 -22.82 14.49
N HIS A 657 -8.15 -21.55 14.90
CA HIS A 657 -9.19 -21.03 15.80
C HIS A 657 -10.56 -20.87 15.12
N PHE A 658 -10.62 -20.99 13.80
CA PHE A 658 -11.84 -20.85 13.00
C PHE A 658 -12.36 -22.20 12.48
N ALA A 659 -11.63 -23.28 12.75
CA ALA A 659 -12.02 -24.62 12.32
C ALA A 659 -12.98 -25.28 13.32
N ASP A 660 -13.94 -26.05 12.80
CA ASP A 660 -14.82 -26.95 13.56
C ASP A 660 -15.53 -26.31 14.78
N ILE A 661 -15.99 -25.05 14.60
CA ILE A 661 -16.72 -24.32 15.63
C ILE A 661 -18.16 -24.81 15.65
N SER A 662 -18.54 -25.55 16.69
CA SER A 662 -19.87 -26.20 16.81
C SER A 662 -21.04 -25.21 16.76
N ASP A 663 -20.86 -23.99 17.26
CA ASP A 663 -21.88 -22.94 17.24
C ASP A 663 -22.25 -22.48 15.82
N LEU A 664 -21.36 -22.70 14.85
CA LEU A 664 -21.59 -22.36 13.44
C LEU A 664 -22.33 -23.46 12.67
N ASP A 665 -22.52 -24.63 13.25
CA ASP A 665 -23.31 -25.73 12.69
C ASP A 665 -24.79 -25.72 13.15
N THR A 666 -25.18 -24.66 13.87
CA THR A 666 -26.54 -24.50 14.43
C THR A 666 -27.17 -23.15 14.01
N ASP A 667 -28.52 -23.03 14.15
CA ASP A 667 -29.24 -21.76 13.94
C ASP A 667 -28.93 -20.70 14.97
#